data_a69499e5ffeaa1c534384481e0e1f02f
#
_entry.id   a69499e5ffeaa1c534384481e0e1f02f
#
_cell.length_a   1.000
_cell.length_b   1.000
_cell.length_c   1.000
_cell.angle_alpha   90.00
_cell.angle_beta   90.00
_cell.angle_gamma   90.00
#
_symmetry.space_group_name_H-M   'P 1'
#
loop_
_entity.id
_entity.type
_entity.pdbx_description
1 polymer ?
#
loop_
_entity_poly.entity_id
_entity_poly.type
_entity_poly.pdbx_seq_one_letter_code
_entity_poly.pdbx_strand_id
1 'polypeptide(L)'
;MHTEIEITEDQLAIDWTLTDTDLQFIKNNSNQNIKFATQMCYLRAYGRFVSKDDVIPYAALSYLARQLDQTFSSAPVFSQDHHSYTQREKIRTYLGYTAFSNKEALQLGEWLVSQLRKEILDKKQLIEMAMTYLKSCRIVLPSLITLGRVVSQKVNQAIEGFHCSIAETLAPSLRANLHHLITPEHKEAYAQLAELRTSPQNANSEVMNKYLDYFEEIEQLGILDCNLSAIHPDVIRELAQKGRYYDAVQLRDMASKVKQEAIIICFLHETAKTILDYIVFLFKRILLDTNRRAKNEISAEREKVSRKNKGKFKPASDFIKSAFSQAAVKELTLGQFVTQFNEATLLETASACEAIDKLESSGVTDHIVNRFSYIRQFSKRFLTLKLSASTGLASLLKSIELLRKLHAGDIKKLPEDVPTDFLPKMWKDVITDENGQVRAHHWEMGLYYALKKEISAGDLYLSKSRNNRYFWDTVYGELPWEQEREQQYLKLKLPNEFDTMMEVLSGEYHQVATHACNTLPTNDFVTIKDGTFHFTKDDALVIPPEVVQLRKLIQSRMPKVRIEKLLAEASRLSGCLEGFTPFYEPEKTVKFPLKPLLAAILAHATNIGLFGMGSSAIGISIDTLTHASHVYLRPETIKETNRRLVNHFLTYPIAEEMTDGLYSTSDAQRYPMERKFYLSSYYPRYYGYYEKAISIYTHVSRGGVFGTQVISTGEREAPFVLTGLLENDTLLNPEFHSTDTHGFTEHLFAMLYLLGFPFHPRLKDLAEQNIYKIDKMMSYGDLDEVFSGTIDIELIRANWDQIVRIVASLKNGLAPAHVIIQKLANRTDNVSKAIRAFGRIIKSIYILRYIADQELRHTVHLHLNHGESRHQLAKKLFFLNRGAFKTSDYEEIMNKASCLSLVSNAVLVWNTHHIQKIVDSLRAEGCDIQSEHLQKISPLMFKHIQIYGTYHFEDI
;
A
#
# COMPACT_ATOMS: atom_id res chain seq x y z
N MET A 1 -17.41 24.01 -20.53
CA MET A 1 -16.20 23.55 -21.21
C MET A 1 -16.56 23.20 -22.64
N HIS A 2 -16.19 24.04 -23.60
CA HIS A 2 -16.25 23.72 -25.02
C HIS A 2 -14.94 23.02 -25.37
N THR A 3 -14.90 21.73 -25.17
CA THR A 3 -13.83 20.92 -25.76
C THR A 3 -14.14 20.75 -27.24
N GLU A 4 -13.26 21.22 -28.11
CA GLU A 4 -13.26 20.80 -29.51
C GLU A 4 -13.20 19.28 -29.52
N ILE A 5 -14.24 18.65 -30.02
CA ILE A 5 -14.29 17.18 -30.15
C ILE A 5 -13.43 16.86 -31.38
N GLU A 6 -12.21 16.41 -31.17
CA GLU A 6 -11.40 15.82 -32.26
C GLU A 6 -12.04 14.48 -32.62
N ILE A 7 -12.47 14.36 -33.89
CA ILE A 7 -13.04 13.12 -34.43
C ILE A 7 -11.93 12.39 -35.21
N THR A 8 -11.67 11.15 -34.85
CA THR A 8 -10.74 10.28 -35.58
C THR A 8 -11.32 9.82 -36.91
N GLU A 9 -10.46 9.39 -37.86
CA GLU A 9 -10.90 8.85 -39.17
C GLU A 9 -11.78 7.63 -39.00
N ASP A 10 -11.49 6.76 -38.02
CA ASP A 10 -12.32 5.58 -37.72
C ASP A 10 -13.73 5.97 -37.24
N GLN A 11 -13.84 6.99 -36.40
CA GLN A 11 -15.13 7.50 -35.94
C GLN A 11 -15.96 8.13 -37.09
N LEU A 12 -15.30 8.82 -38.02
CA LEU A 12 -15.93 9.32 -39.20
C LEU A 12 -16.48 8.17 -40.05
N ALA A 13 -15.70 7.12 -40.26
CA ALA A 13 -16.10 5.97 -41.04
C ALA A 13 -17.28 5.19 -40.44
N ILE A 14 -17.29 5.02 -39.10
CA ILE A 14 -18.32 4.23 -38.41
C ILE A 14 -19.62 5.01 -38.21
N ASP A 15 -19.55 6.24 -37.72
CA ASP A 15 -20.76 6.96 -37.27
C ASP A 15 -21.31 7.98 -38.30
N TRP A 16 -20.44 8.47 -39.21
CA TRP A 16 -20.77 9.57 -40.13
C TRP A 16 -20.85 9.16 -41.60
N THR A 17 -20.65 7.88 -41.90
CA THR A 17 -20.87 7.36 -43.28
C THR A 17 -22.36 7.13 -43.53
N LEU A 18 -22.85 7.64 -44.66
CA LEU A 18 -24.24 7.47 -45.10
C LEU A 18 -24.32 6.29 -46.05
N THR A 19 -25.21 5.35 -45.75
CA THR A 19 -25.57 4.24 -46.67
C THR A 19 -26.50 4.75 -47.80
N ASP A 20 -26.67 3.97 -48.89
CA ASP A 20 -27.59 4.30 -49.98
C ASP A 20 -29.02 4.48 -49.44
N THR A 21 -29.42 3.69 -48.45
CA THR A 21 -30.74 3.83 -47.76
C THR A 21 -30.82 5.13 -46.97
N ASP A 22 -29.75 5.56 -46.32
CA ASP A 22 -29.65 6.84 -45.59
C ASP A 22 -29.80 8.01 -46.60
N LEU A 23 -29.10 7.95 -47.73
CA LEU A 23 -29.17 8.99 -48.76
C LEU A 23 -30.58 9.14 -49.32
N GLN A 24 -31.27 8.03 -49.62
CA GLN A 24 -32.66 8.04 -50.06
C GLN A 24 -33.61 8.59 -49.00
N PHE A 25 -33.43 8.19 -47.75
CA PHE A 25 -34.22 8.66 -46.63
C PHE A 25 -34.06 10.20 -46.43
N ILE A 26 -32.83 10.72 -46.50
CA ILE A 26 -32.56 12.17 -46.39
C ILE A 26 -33.23 12.94 -47.50
N LYS A 27 -33.09 12.51 -48.78
CA LYS A 27 -33.68 13.15 -49.96
C LYS A 27 -35.19 13.20 -49.87
N ASN A 28 -35.83 12.17 -49.36
CA ASN A 28 -37.32 12.09 -49.28
C ASN A 28 -37.90 12.89 -48.11
N ASN A 29 -37.09 13.29 -47.10
CA ASN A 29 -37.60 13.88 -45.87
C ASN A 29 -37.10 15.31 -45.58
N SER A 30 -36.16 15.85 -46.37
CA SER A 30 -35.62 17.19 -46.10
C SER A 30 -35.17 17.91 -47.38
N ASN A 31 -35.43 19.22 -47.41
CA ASN A 31 -34.84 20.12 -48.39
C ASN A 31 -33.46 20.69 -47.95
N GLN A 32 -33.10 20.48 -46.69
CA GLN A 32 -31.81 20.90 -46.08
C GLN A 32 -31.00 19.65 -45.71
N ASN A 33 -30.47 18.94 -46.71
CA ASN A 33 -29.89 17.61 -46.58
C ASN A 33 -28.74 17.56 -45.60
N ILE A 34 -27.79 18.54 -45.59
CA ILE A 34 -26.67 18.59 -44.65
C ILE A 34 -27.16 18.71 -43.20
N LYS A 35 -28.13 19.59 -42.92
CA LYS A 35 -28.66 19.78 -41.56
C LYS A 35 -29.35 18.51 -41.05
N PHE A 36 -30.12 17.85 -41.91
CA PHE A 36 -30.83 16.62 -41.61
C PHE A 36 -29.86 15.43 -41.38
N ALA A 37 -28.88 15.28 -42.28
CA ALA A 37 -27.81 14.28 -42.16
C ALA A 37 -26.97 14.48 -40.89
N THR A 38 -26.61 15.73 -40.55
CA THR A 38 -25.90 16.05 -39.33
C THR A 38 -26.68 15.61 -38.10
N GLN A 39 -28.00 15.89 -38.01
CA GLN A 39 -28.80 15.44 -36.88
C GLN A 39 -28.87 13.91 -36.80
N MET A 40 -28.94 13.22 -37.95
CA MET A 40 -29.01 11.77 -38.03
C MET A 40 -27.69 11.11 -37.59
N CYS A 41 -26.56 11.56 -38.12
CA CYS A 41 -25.25 11.02 -37.75
C CYS A 41 -24.89 11.38 -36.31
N TYR A 42 -25.27 12.57 -35.82
CA TYR A 42 -25.05 12.98 -34.45
C TYR A 42 -25.82 12.12 -33.44
N LEU A 43 -27.09 11.75 -33.77
CA LEU A 43 -27.86 10.80 -32.97
C LEU A 43 -27.21 9.40 -32.97
N ARG A 44 -26.68 8.95 -34.14
CA ARG A 44 -25.95 7.67 -34.25
C ARG A 44 -24.66 7.66 -33.42
N ALA A 45 -23.86 8.73 -33.52
CA ALA A 45 -22.59 8.85 -32.84
C ALA A 45 -22.72 9.06 -31.31
N TYR A 46 -23.60 10.01 -30.93
CA TYR A 46 -23.64 10.48 -29.52
C TYR A 46 -24.92 10.10 -28.78
N GLY A 47 -25.89 9.40 -29.42
CA GLY A 47 -27.15 9.01 -28.80
C GLY A 47 -28.11 10.17 -28.50
N ARG A 48 -27.82 11.38 -28.97
CA ARG A 48 -28.65 12.57 -28.78
C ARG A 48 -28.65 13.45 -30.01
N PHE A 49 -29.64 14.34 -30.10
CA PHE A 49 -29.70 15.34 -31.17
C PHE A 49 -28.82 16.54 -30.86
N VAL A 50 -28.38 17.22 -31.92
CA VAL A 50 -27.60 18.46 -31.81
C VAL A 50 -28.45 19.52 -31.09
N SER A 51 -27.83 20.18 -30.07
CA SER A 51 -28.39 21.32 -29.34
C SER A 51 -27.85 22.64 -29.89
N LYS A 52 -28.42 23.75 -29.42
CA LYS A 52 -28.00 25.12 -29.84
C LYS A 52 -26.55 25.46 -29.50
N ASP A 53 -26.08 24.86 -28.44
CA ASP A 53 -24.74 25.15 -27.85
C ASP A 53 -23.66 24.15 -28.29
N ASP A 54 -24.02 23.17 -29.14
CA ASP A 54 -23.05 22.17 -29.60
C ASP A 54 -22.21 22.70 -30.76
N VAL A 55 -20.91 22.51 -30.66
CA VAL A 55 -19.97 22.76 -31.77
C VAL A 55 -19.74 21.46 -32.53
N ILE A 56 -20.11 21.46 -33.82
CA ILE A 56 -19.91 20.29 -34.67
C ILE A 56 -18.55 20.41 -35.33
N PRO A 57 -17.69 19.38 -35.25
CA PRO A 57 -16.37 19.41 -35.87
C PRO A 57 -16.45 19.63 -37.38
N TYR A 58 -15.60 20.51 -37.88
CA TYR A 58 -15.55 20.84 -39.30
C TYR A 58 -15.29 19.61 -40.19
N ALA A 59 -14.44 18.68 -39.71
CA ALA A 59 -14.16 17.42 -40.39
C ALA A 59 -15.41 16.58 -40.67
N ALA A 60 -16.35 16.49 -39.70
CA ALA A 60 -17.61 15.75 -39.83
C ALA A 60 -18.54 16.42 -40.85
N LEU A 61 -18.66 17.75 -40.80
CA LEU A 61 -19.46 18.52 -41.78
C LEU A 61 -18.91 18.39 -43.19
N SER A 62 -17.60 18.51 -43.37
CA SER A 62 -16.92 18.33 -44.66
C SER A 62 -17.06 16.92 -45.21
N TYR A 63 -17.06 15.91 -44.34
CA TYR A 63 -17.26 14.52 -44.70
C TYR A 63 -18.71 14.24 -45.19
N LEU A 64 -19.71 14.79 -44.50
CA LEU A 64 -21.10 14.69 -44.90
C LEU A 64 -21.38 15.47 -46.20
N ALA A 65 -20.79 16.67 -46.36
CA ALA A 65 -20.99 17.48 -47.57
C ALA A 65 -20.48 16.78 -48.82
N ARG A 66 -19.37 16.07 -48.75
CA ARG A 66 -18.82 15.24 -49.85
C ARG A 66 -19.79 14.10 -50.23
N GLN A 67 -20.36 13.40 -49.23
CA GLN A 67 -21.28 12.29 -49.48
C GLN A 67 -22.61 12.75 -50.05
N LEU A 68 -23.06 13.99 -49.77
CA LEU A 68 -24.29 14.57 -50.23
C LEU A 68 -24.15 15.37 -51.55
N ASP A 69 -22.94 15.49 -52.08
CA ASP A 69 -22.58 16.33 -53.21
C ASP A 69 -23.04 17.79 -53.04
N GLN A 70 -22.80 18.34 -51.87
CA GLN A 70 -23.23 19.71 -51.48
C GLN A 70 -22.03 20.50 -50.93
N THR A 71 -22.04 21.81 -51.15
CA THR A 71 -21.08 22.75 -50.51
C THR A 71 -21.78 23.52 -49.40
N PHE A 72 -21.07 23.79 -48.30
CA PHE A 72 -21.56 24.67 -47.25
C PHE A 72 -20.57 25.78 -46.93
N SER A 73 -21.10 26.99 -46.75
CA SER A 73 -20.33 28.23 -46.46
C SER A 73 -20.24 28.51 -44.96
N SER A 74 -21.14 27.95 -44.16
CA SER A 74 -21.19 28.12 -42.71
C SER A 74 -21.80 26.88 -42.04
N ALA A 75 -21.45 26.64 -40.75
CA ALA A 75 -22.05 25.56 -39.98
C ALA A 75 -23.57 25.73 -39.88
N PRO A 76 -24.36 24.62 -40.03
CA PRO A 76 -25.80 24.69 -39.95
C PRO A 76 -26.26 25.10 -38.54
N VAL A 77 -27.19 26.11 -38.49
CA VAL A 77 -27.80 26.53 -37.25
C VAL A 77 -29.00 25.66 -36.92
N PHE A 78 -29.05 25.14 -35.69
CA PHE A 78 -30.11 24.23 -35.21
C PHE A 78 -31.11 25.03 -34.34
N SER A 79 -32.37 25.16 -34.84
CA SER A 79 -33.49 25.77 -34.14
C SER A 79 -34.33 24.72 -33.37
N GLN A 80 -35.10 25.18 -32.37
CA GLN A 80 -36.07 24.34 -31.64
C GLN A 80 -37.51 24.66 -32.05
N ASP A 81 -37.76 24.81 -33.35
CA ASP A 81 -39.09 25.05 -33.91
C ASP A 81 -39.85 23.73 -34.18
N HIS A 82 -41.14 23.87 -34.48
CA HIS A 82 -42.06 22.72 -34.78
C HIS A 82 -41.54 21.85 -35.94
N HIS A 83 -40.91 22.44 -36.92
CA HIS A 83 -40.38 21.77 -38.10
C HIS A 83 -39.17 20.91 -37.72
N SER A 84 -38.29 21.45 -36.88
CA SER A 84 -37.16 20.71 -36.31
C SER A 84 -37.59 19.51 -35.45
N TYR A 85 -38.68 19.68 -34.69
CA TYR A 85 -39.25 18.57 -33.90
C TYR A 85 -39.74 17.44 -34.82
N THR A 86 -40.47 17.74 -35.86
CA THR A 86 -40.99 16.73 -36.83
C THR A 86 -39.85 16.00 -37.55
N GLN A 87 -38.76 16.71 -37.88
CA GLN A 87 -37.56 16.08 -38.47
C GLN A 87 -36.88 15.13 -37.51
N ARG A 88 -36.72 15.52 -36.27
CA ARG A 88 -36.13 14.65 -35.22
C ARG A 88 -36.96 13.40 -34.98
N GLU A 89 -38.30 13.52 -35.03
CA GLU A 89 -39.22 12.39 -34.91
C GLU A 89 -38.99 11.36 -36.03
N LYS A 90 -38.88 11.85 -37.29
CA LYS A 90 -38.60 11.00 -38.44
C LYS A 90 -37.24 10.30 -38.35
N ILE A 91 -36.21 11.02 -37.98
CA ILE A 91 -34.85 10.47 -37.81
C ILE A 91 -34.85 9.42 -36.69
N ARG A 92 -35.48 9.72 -35.55
CA ARG A 92 -35.61 8.83 -34.42
C ARG A 92 -36.25 7.49 -34.83
N THR A 93 -37.38 7.58 -35.51
CA THR A 93 -38.12 6.38 -35.98
C THR A 93 -37.30 5.58 -36.98
N TYR A 94 -36.64 6.26 -37.92
CA TYR A 94 -35.78 5.61 -38.92
C TYR A 94 -34.61 4.84 -38.29
N LEU A 95 -33.94 5.43 -37.32
CA LEU A 95 -32.79 4.80 -36.63
C LEU A 95 -33.22 3.82 -35.53
N GLY A 96 -34.53 3.64 -35.28
CA GLY A 96 -35.07 2.73 -34.26
C GLY A 96 -34.83 3.20 -32.84
N TYR A 97 -34.68 4.52 -32.61
CA TYR A 97 -34.55 5.07 -31.27
C TYR A 97 -35.89 5.36 -30.62
N THR A 98 -36.01 5.15 -29.34
CA THR A 98 -37.15 5.56 -28.51
C THR A 98 -36.88 6.87 -27.78
N ALA A 99 -37.92 7.68 -27.53
CA ALA A 99 -37.76 8.90 -26.72
C ALA A 99 -37.57 8.53 -25.26
N PHE A 100 -36.77 9.32 -24.57
CA PHE A 100 -36.62 9.16 -23.12
C PHE A 100 -37.89 9.66 -22.42
N SER A 101 -38.65 8.76 -21.82
CA SER A 101 -39.86 9.02 -21.06
C SER A 101 -39.75 8.51 -19.62
N ASN A 102 -40.83 8.65 -18.85
CA ASN A 102 -40.91 8.10 -17.50
C ASN A 102 -40.72 6.57 -17.46
N LYS A 103 -41.11 5.85 -18.53
CA LYS A 103 -40.92 4.40 -18.63
C LYS A 103 -39.46 4.05 -18.76
N GLU A 104 -38.73 4.72 -19.63
CA GLU A 104 -37.29 4.51 -19.83
C GLU A 104 -36.48 4.98 -18.61
N ALA A 105 -36.92 6.05 -17.93
CA ALA A 105 -36.34 6.49 -16.66
C ALA A 105 -36.50 5.45 -15.54
N LEU A 106 -37.61 4.72 -15.50
CA LEU A 106 -37.83 3.61 -14.57
C LEU A 106 -36.90 2.44 -14.89
N GLN A 107 -36.84 2.01 -16.16
CA GLN A 107 -35.95 0.92 -16.59
C GLN A 107 -34.49 1.23 -16.31
N LEU A 108 -34.04 2.45 -16.62
CA LEU A 108 -32.71 2.94 -16.26
C LEU A 108 -32.50 2.87 -14.76
N GLY A 109 -33.50 3.26 -13.96
CA GLY A 109 -33.43 3.25 -12.52
C GLY A 109 -33.26 1.85 -11.93
N GLU A 110 -33.99 0.84 -12.44
CA GLU A 110 -33.85 -0.56 -12.02
C GLU A 110 -32.46 -1.11 -12.38
N TRP A 111 -32.00 -0.80 -13.58
CA TRP A 111 -30.67 -1.18 -14.02
C TRP A 111 -29.59 -0.54 -13.16
N LEU A 112 -29.66 0.77 -12.86
CA LEU A 112 -28.72 1.47 -11.96
C LEU A 112 -28.68 0.86 -10.56
N VAL A 113 -29.83 0.53 -9.97
CA VAL A 113 -29.89 -0.15 -8.67
C VAL A 113 -29.21 -1.52 -8.74
N SER A 114 -29.35 -2.25 -9.85
CA SER A 114 -28.66 -3.54 -10.04
C SER A 114 -27.13 -3.39 -10.13
N GLN A 115 -26.62 -2.30 -10.72
CA GLN A 115 -25.19 -2.02 -10.76
C GLN A 115 -24.66 -1.60 -9.37
N LEU A 116 -25.37 -0.72 -8.65
CA LEU A 116 -25.01 -0.30 -7.30
C LEU A 116 -24.97 -1.43 -6.27
N ARG A 117 -25.68 -2.54 -6.53
CA ARG A 117 -25.57 -3.77 -5.73
C ARG A 117 -24.27 -4.54 -5.98
N LYS A 118 -23.65 -4.35 -7.16
CA LYS A 118 -22.42 -5.05 -7.56
C LYS A 118 -21.16 -4.25 -7.20
N GLU A 119 -21.23 -2.94 -7.34
CA GLU A 119 -20.09 -2.05 -7.14
C GLU A 119 -20.58 -0.65 -6.73
N ILE A 120 -19.84 0.02 -5.82
CA ILE A 120 -20.08 1.44 -5.53
C ILE A 120 -19.34 2.27 -6.57
N LEU A 121 -20.11 3.05 -7.33
CA LEU A 121 -19.61 3.94 -8.35
C LEU A 121 -19.90 5.39 -7.95
N ASP A 122 -18.98 6.28 -8.27
CA ASP A 122 -19.23 7.70 -8.09
C ASP A 122 -20.32 8.20 -9.05
N LYS A 123 -20.92 9.34 -8.75
CA LYS A 123 -22.01 9.90 -9.54
C LYS A 123 -21.61 10.13 -11.00
N LYS A 124 -20.36 10.49 -11.28
CA LYS A 124 -19.88 10.75 -12.64
C LYS A 124 -19.78 9.45 -13.43
N GLN A 125 -19.20 8.40 -12.84
CA GLN A 125 -19.14 7.06 -13.42
C GLN A 125 -20.55 6.50 -13.70
N LEU A 126 -21.47 6.67 -12.75
CA LEU A 126 -22.87 6.25 -12.94
C LEU A 126 -23.57 6.99 -14.07
N ILE A 127 -23.30 8.29 -14.25
CA ILE A 127 -23.83 9.07 -15.40
C ILE A 127 -23.23 8.55 -16.71
N GLU A 128 -21.94 8.29 -16.78
CA GLU A 128 -21.27 7.74 -17.98
C GLU A 128 -21.79 6.36 -18.33
N MET A 129 -21.96 5.49 -17.32
CA MET A 129 -22.57 4.16 -17.51
C MET A 129 -24.04 4.25 -17.93
N ALA A 130 -24.81 5.18 -17.36
CA ALA A 130 -26.21 5.41 -17.74
C ALA A 130 -26.30 5.89 -19.21
N MET A 131 -25.40 6.75 -19.66
CA MET A 131 -25.34 7.17 -21.06
C MET A 131 -25.04 6.00 -21.98
N THR A 132 -24.08 5.17 -21.63
CA THR A 132 -23.71 3.96 -22.39
C THR A 132 -24.88 2.96 -22.45
N TYR A 133 -25.54 2.73 -21.32
CA TYR A 133 -26.72 1.85 -21.25
C TYR A 133 -27.89 2.36 -22.15
N LEU A 134 -28.23 3.63 -22.02
CA LEU A 134 -29.32 4.23 -22.84
C LEU A 134 -28.98 4.16 -24.33
N LYS A 135 -27.71 4.42 -24.71
CA LYS A 135 -27.26 4.29 -26.09
C LYS A 135 -27.36 2.85 -26.61
N SER A 136 -26.97 1.86 -25.83
CA SER A 136 -27.08 0.44 -26.19
C SER A 136 -28.55 -0.01 -26.35
N CYS A 137 -29.44 0.54 -25.54
CA CYS A 137 -30.91 0.30 -25.67
C CYS A 137 -31.59 1.12 -26.78
N ARG A 138 -30.82 1.93 -27.53
CA ARG A 138 -31.37 2.86 -28.55
C ARG A 138 -32.39 3.84 -27.98
N ILE A 139 -32.14 4.39 -26.84
CA ILE A 139 -32.93 5.43 -26.19
C ILE A 139 -32.21 6.78 -26.36
N VAL A 140 -32.93 7.80 -26.80
CA VAL A 140 -32.37 9.14 -26.96
C VAL A 140 -31.95 9.68 -25.61
N LEU A 141 -30.68 10.10 -25.48
CA LEU A 141 -30.14 10.62 -24.23
C LEU A 141 -30.87 11.93 -23.83
N PRO A 142 -31.37 12.00 -22.59
CA PRO A 142 -31.94 13.23 -22.05
C PRO A 142 -30.80 14.25 -21.77
N SER A 143 -31.15 15.50 -21.41
CA SER A 143 -30.18 16.47 -20.98
C SER A 143 -29.35 15.93 -19.78
N LEU A 144 -28.07 16.30 -19.69
CA LEU A 144 -27.20 15.90 -18.56
C LEU A 144 -27.80 16.27 -17.19
N ILE A 145 -28.55 17.40 -17.12
CA ILE A 145 -29.27 17.80 -15.91
C ILE A 145 -30.36 16.80 -15.55
N THR A 146 -31.14 16.37 -16.54
CA THR A 146 -32.22 15.39 -16.36
C THR A 146 -31.65 14.04 -15.98
N LEU A 147 -30.62 13.57 -16.69
CA LEU A 147 -29.94 12.32 -16.40
C LEU A 147 -29.32 12.33 -15.01
N GLY A 148 -28.59 13.40 -14.65
CA GLY A 148 -28.00 13.57 -13.32
C GLY A 148 -29.04 13.62 -12.20
N ARG A 149 -30.25 14.10 -12.46
CA ARG A 149 -31.37 14.09 -11.50
C ARG A 149 -31.90 12.66 -11.31
N VAL A 150 -32.12 11.92 -12.41
CA VAL A 150 -32.55 10.51 -12.34
C VAL A 150 -31.53 9.65 -11.62
N VAL A 151 -30.24 9.77 -11.98
CA VAL A 151 -29.15 9.04 -11.30
C VAL A 151 -29.14 9.37 -9.82
N SER A 152 -29.14 10.67 -9.42
CA SER A 152 -29.13 11.06 -8.01
C SER A 152 -30.33 10.52 -7.24
N GLN A 153 -31.52 10.58 -7.79
CA GLN A 153 -32.73 10.05 -7.16
C GLN A 153 -32.64 8.54 -6.94
N LYS A 154 -32.10 7.79 -7.91
CA LYS A 154 -31.98 6.34 -7.81
C LYS A 154 -30.83 5.89 -6.90
N VAL A 155 -29.74 6.62 -6.89
CA VAL A 155 -28.66 6.42 -5.90
C VAL A 155 -29.20 6.61 -4.48
N ASN A 156 -29.91 7.70 -4.21
CA ASN A 156 -30.49 7.95 -2.88
C ASN A 156 -31.49 6.85 -2.49
N GLN A 157 -32.34 6.42 -3.42
CA GLN A 157 -33.29 5.32 -3.18
C GLN A 157 -32.57 4.00 -2.87
N ALA A 158 -31.47 3.69 -3.58
CA ALA A 158 -30.66 2.50 -3.31
C ALA A 158 -29.98 2.57 -1.93
N ILE A 159 -29.43 3.72 -1.57
CA ILE A 159 -28.82 3.96 -0.28
C ILE A 159 -29.84 3.81 0.85
N GLU A 160 -31.04 4.40 0.71
CA GLU A 160 -32.12 4.20 1.68
C GLU A 160 -32.54 2.74 1.79
N GLY A 161 -32.59 2.03 0.66
CA GLY A 161 -32.86 0.58 0.65
C GLY A 161 -31.80 -0.21 1.40
N PHE A 162 -30.51 0.16 1.30
CA PHE A 162 -29.45 -0.47 2.09
C PHE A 162 -29.60 -0.17 3.58
N HIS A 163 -29.94 1.07 3.97
CA HIS A 163 -30.22 1.39 5.36
C HIS A 163 -31.34 0.56 5.94
N CYS A 164 -32.46 0.40 5.20
CA CYS A 164 -33.60 -0.43 5.60
C CYS A 164 -33.15 -1.90 5.75
N SER A 165 -32.46 -2.45 4.76
CA SER A 165 -32.02 -3.85 4.79
C SER A 165 -31.07 -4.13 5.97
N ILE A 166 -30.21 -3.19 6.34
CA ILE A 166 -29.33 -3.31 7.52
C ILE A 166 -30.16 -3.25 8.80
N ALA A 167 -31.09 -2.28 8.90
CA ALA A 167 -31.92 -2.11 10.08
C ALA A 167 -32.89 -3.30 10.32
N GLU A 168 -33.34 -3.97 9.25
CA GLU A 168 -34.17 -5.18 9.32
C GLU A 168 -33.45 -6.39 9.95
N THR A 169 -32.12 -6.44 9.88
CA THR A 169 -31.33 -7.51 10.53
C THR A 169 -31.30 -7.42 12.05
N LEU A 170 -31.81 -6.33 12.63
CA LEU A 170 -31.74 -6.05 14.07
C LEU A 170 -32.81 -6.78 14.87
N ALA A 171 -32.36 -7.58 15.84
CA ALA A 171 -33.23 -8.04 16.90
C ALA A 171 -33.68 -6.85 17.78
N PRO A 172 -34.90 -6.86 18.32
CA PRO A 172 -35.41 -5.77 19.19
C PRO A 172 -34.50 -5.46 20.39
N SER A 173 -33.90 -6.49 21.00
CA SER A 173 -32.95 -6.34 22.11
C SER A 173 -31.69 -5.58 21.69
N LEU A 174 -31.16 -5.91 20.53
CA LEU A 174 -29.99 -5.23 19.99
C LEU A 174 -30.30 -3.76 19.68
N ARG A 175 -31.48 -3.47 19.11
CA ARG A 175 -31.92 -2.10 18.81
C ARG A 175 -31.98 -1.25 20.11
N ALA A 176 -32.49 -1.80 21.21
CA ALA A 176 -32.52 -1.13 22.52
C ALA A 176 -31.08 -0.82 23.01
N ASN A 177 -30.17 -1.79 22.90
CA ASN A 177 -28.78 -1.62 23.32
C ASN A 177 -28.04 -0.56 22.46
N LEU A 178 -28.27 -0.50 21.13
CA LEU A 178 -27.69 0.52 20.27
C LEU A 178 -28.17 1.94 20.66
N HIS A 179 -29.45 2.09 21.01
CA HIS A 179 -29.99 3.37 21.46
C HIS A 179 -29.32 3.84 22.73
N HIS A 180 -29.02 2.91 23.65
CA HIS A 180 -28.33 3.20 24.90
C HIS A 180 -26.92 3.80 24.68
N LEU A 181 -26.19 3.37 23.65
CA LEU A 181 -24.83 3.84 23.34
C LEU A 181 -24.76 5.32 22.96
N ILE A 182 -25.84 5.92 22.47
CA ILE A 182 -25.90 7.30 21.99
C ILE A 182 -26.72 8.22 22.90
N THR A 183 -27.26 7.69 24.02
CA THR A 183 -28.09 8.45 24.94
C THR A 183 -27.26 9.17 26.00
N PRO A 184 -27.37 10.52 26.18
CA PRO A 184 -26.48 11.30 27.05
C PRO A 184 -26.55 10.97 28.53
N GLU A 185 -27.64 10.35 28.98
CA GLU A 185 -27.86 9.92 30.35
C GLU A 185 -26.84 8.85 30.78
N HIS A 186 -26.24 8.16 29.80
CA HIS A 186 -25.23 7.13 30.00
C HIS A 186 -23.83 7.65 29.60
N LYS A 187 -23.26 8.56 30.41
CA LYS A 187 -21.97 9.19 30.15
C LYS A 187 -20.82 8.22 29.86
N GLU A 188 -20.81 7.06 30.49
CA GLU A 188 -19.79 6.02 30.31
C GLU A 188 -19.87 5.38 28.93
N ALA A 189 -21.08 5.00 28.48
CA ALA A 189 -21.30 4.43 27.15
C ALA A 189 -20.97 5.44 26.04
N TYR A 190 -21.27 6.72 26.26
CA TYR A 190 -20.96 7.82 25.37
C TYR A 190 -19.43 8.04 25.22
N ALA A 191 -18.69 8.01 26.32
CA ALA A 191 -17.23 8.11 26.32
C ALA A 191 -16.59 6.91 25.63
N GLN A 192 -17.14 5.72 25.84
CA GLN A 192 -16.71 4.48 25.24
C GLN A 192 -16.80 4.49 23.70
N LEU A 193 -17.91 5.01 23.14
CA LEU A 193 -18.03 5.17 21.69
C LEU A 193 -16.91 6.03 21.09
N ALA A 194 -16.45 7.06 21.81
CA ALA A 194 -15.32 7.88 21.39
C ALA A 194 -13.99 7.13 21.50
N GLU A 195 -13.80 6.31 22.53
CA GLU A 195 -12.59 5.50 22.70
C GLU A 195 -12.44 4.39 21.65
N LEU A 196 -13.55 3.79 21.20
CA LEU A 196 -13.57 2.78 20.12
C LEU A 196 -13.04 3.32 18.78
N ARG A 197 -12.97 4.63 18.61
CA ARG A 197 -12.42 5.30 17.41
C ARG A 197 -10.90 5.45 17.46
N THR A 198 -10.28 5.26 18.61
CA THR A 198 -8.83 5.46 18.79
C THR A 198 -8.03 4.17 18.52
N SER A 199 -6.79 4.33 18.06
CA SER A 199 -5.85 3.23 17.91
C SER A 199 -5.09 2.96 19.23
N PRO A 200 -4.47 1.76 19.40
CA PRO A 200 -3.69 1.45 20.59
C PRO A 200 -2.52 2.42 20.80
N GLN A 201 -2.40 2.96 22.00
CA GLN A 201 -1.32 3.91 22.32
C GLN A 201 0.02 3.22 22.60
N ASN A 202 0.04 1.92 22.91
CA ASN A 202 1.27 1.19 23.22
C ASN A 202 1.03 -0.32 23.03
N ALA A 203 2.10 -1.11 23.00
CA ALA A 203 2.04 -2.58 23.03
C ALA A 203 2.49 -3.09 24.41
N ASN A 204 1.54 -3.18 25.34
CA ASN A 204 1.74 -3.71 26.68
C ASN A 204 0.49 -4.48 27.15
N SER A 205 0.59 -5.15 28.31
CA SER A 205 -0.50 -5.97 28.86
C SER A 205 -1.75 -5.18 29.23
N GLU A 206 -1.62 -3.94 29.68
CA GLU A 206 -2.72 -3.06 30.03
C GLU A 206 -3.56 -2.69 28.81
N VAL A 207 -2.90 -2.19 27.74
CA VAL A 207 -3.56 -1.87 26.46
C VAL A 207 -4.16 -3.12 25.82
N MET A 208 -3.47 -4.27 25.92
CA MET A 208 -3.99 -5.54 25.44
C MET A 208 -5.32 -5.92 26.11
N ASN A 209 -5.39 -5.83 27.44
CA ASN A 209 -6.60 -6.12 28.20
C ASN A 209 -7.72 -5.13 27.87
N LYS A 210 -7.42 -3.85 27.73
CA LYS A 210 -8.40 -2.82 27.32
C LYS A 210 -9.05 -3.15 25.97
N TYR A 211 -8.27 -3.61 24.98
CA TYR A 211 -8.83 -4.00 23.68
C TYR A 211 -9.58 -5.34 23.72
N LEU A 212 -9.22 -6.25 24.62
CA LEU A 212 -10.01 -7.44 24.91
C LEU A 212 -11.36 -7.07 25.55
N ASP A 213 -11.39 -6.08 26.48
CA ASP A 213 -12.63 -5.56 27.05
C ASP A 213 -13.55 -5.02 25.95
N TYR A 214 -13.04 -4.15 25.07
CA TYR A 214 -13.82 -3.59 23.97
C TYR A 214 -14.37 -4.65 23.03
N PHE A 215 -13.59 -5.69 22.72
CA PHE A 215 -14.07 -6.78 21.88
C PHE A 215 -15.18 -7.58 22.54
N GLU A 216 -15.02 -7.95 23.81
CA GLU A 216 -16.02 -8.68 24.61
C GLU A 216 -17.33 -7.89 24.71
N GLU A 217 -17.28 -6.59 24.94
CA GLU A 217 -18.44 -5.71 24.98
C GLU A 217 -19.19 -5.66 23.64
N ILE A 218 -18.49 -5.50 22.51
CA ILE A 218 -19.13 -5.53 21.18
C ILE A 218 -19.68 -6.93 20.87
N GLU A 219 -19.00 -8.01 21.27
CA GLU A 219 -19.47 -9.38 21.07
C GLU A 219 -20.75 -9.63 21.88
N GLN A 220 -20.82 -9.16 23.13
CA GLN A 220 -22.01 -9.26 23.98
C GLN A 220 -23.22 -8.51 23.44
N LEU A 221 -23.02 -7.44 22.68
CA LEU A 221 -24.10 -6.74 21.97
C LEU A 221 -24.72 -7.59 20.86
N GLY A 222 -24.07 -8.66 20.38
CA GLY A 222 -24.55 -9.49 19.28
C GLY A 222 -24.36 -8.88 17.89
N ILE A 223 -23.58 -7.81 17.74
CA ILE A 223 -23.34 -7.09 16.47
C ILE A 223 -22.71 -8.02 15.41
N LEU A 224 -21.81 -8.89 15.84
CA LEU A 224 -21.09 -9.80 14.94
C LEU A 224 -21.96 -10.95 14.39
N ASP A 225 -23.17 -11.11 14.90
CA ASP A 225 -24.13 -12.10 14.44
C ASP A 225 -25.17 -11.51 13.46
N CYS A 226 -25.14 -10.19 13.23
CA CYS A 226 -25.94 -9.52 12.20
C CYS A 226 -25.52 -10.03 10.82
N ASN A 227 -26.50 -10.51 10.03
CA ASN A 227 -26.25 -10.99 8.68
C ASN A 227 -26.17 -9.81 7.68
N LEU A 228 -24.98 -9.33 7.43
CA LEU A 228 -24.70 -8.27 6.45
C LEU A 228 -24.26 -8.82 5.08
N SER A 229 -24.36 -10.11 4.83
CA SER A 229 -23.83 -10.75 3.60
C SER A 229 -24.53 -10.31 2.32
N ALA A 230 -25.76 -9.82 2.42
CA ALA A 230 -26.53 -9.28 1.28
C ALA A 230 -26.12 -7.84 0.90
N ILE A 231 -25.32 -7.18 1.74
CA ILE A 231 -24.89 -5.80 1.54
C ILE A 231 -23.46 -5.79 1.00
N HIS A 232 -23.24 -4.98 -0.05
CA HIS A 232 -21.89 -4.87 -0.61
C HIS A 232 -20.89 -4.38 0.43
N PRO A 233 -19.67 -4.96 0.54
CA PRO A 233 -18.68 -4.59 1.56
C PRO A 233 -18.29 -3.11 1.56
N ASP A 234 -18.34 -2.44 0.40
CA ASP A 234 -18.03 -1.01 0.30
C ASP A 234 -19.10 -0.13 0.94
N VAL A 235 -20.39 -0.51 0.84
CA VAL A 235 -21.49 0.18 1.55
C VAL A 235 -21.28 0.09 3.06
N ILE A 236 -20.95 -1.11 3.54
CA ILE A 236 -20.66 -1.34 4.97
C ILE A 236 -19.48 -0.47 5.41
N ARG A 237 -18.41 -0.42 4.60
CA ARG A 237 -17.23 0.41 4.91
C ARG A 237 -17.54 1.90 4.90
N GLU A 238 -18.30 2.39 3.92
CA GLU A 238 -18.71 3.80 3.83
C GLU A 238 -19.55 4.21 5.04
N LEU A 239 -20.55 3.39 5.42
CA LEU A 239 -21.38 3.65 6.59
C LEU A 239 -20.57 3.58 7.90
N ALA A 240 -19.64 2.64 7.99
CA ALA A 240 -18.72 2.53 9.13
C ALA A 240 -17.83 3.78 9.27
N GLN A 241 -17.32 4.31 8.16
CA GLN A 241 -16.56 5.57 8.16
C GLN A 241 -17.42 6.74 8.62
N LYS A 242 -18.67 6.87 8.15
CA LYS A 242 -19.60 7.89 8.64
C LYS A 242 -19.78 7.78 10.16
N GLY A 243 -19.96 6.56 10.69
CA GLY A 243 -20.02 6.30 12.13
C GLY A 243 -18.75 6.68 12.89
N ARG A 244 -17.60 6.67 12.24
CA ARG A 244 -16.32 7.10 12.82
C ARG A 244 -16.22 8.63 12.91
N TYR A 245 -16.76 9.36 11.93
CA TYR A 245 -16.66 10.83 11.87
C TYR A 245 -17.81 11.56 12.58
N TYR A 246 -19.02 11.03 12.57
CA TYR A 246 -20.12 11.62 13.33
C TYR A 246 -19.86 11.49 14.84
N ASP A 247 -19.97 12.59 15.58
CA ASP A 247 -20.01 12.48 17.05
C ASP A 247 -21.35 11.86 17.52
N ALA A 248 -21.43 11.53 18.79
CA ALA A 248 -22.62 10.86 19.31
C ALA A 248 -23.85 11.79 19.35
N VAL A 249 -23.65 13.14 19.44
CA VAL A 249 -24.74 14.11 19.34
C VAL A 249 -25.28 14.13 17.91
N GLN A 250 -24.39 14.22 16.93
CA GLN A 250 -24.77 14.19 15.53
C GLN A 250 -25.49 12.89 15.14
N LEU A 251 -25.02 11.74 15.67
CA LEU A 251 -25.71 10.46 15.48
C LEU A 251 -27.10 10.46 16.10
N ARG A 252 -27.24 10.92 17.34
CA ARG A 252 -28.52 10.96 18.07
C ARG A 252 -29.55 11.86 17.37
N ASP A 253 -29.10 13.03 16.91
CA ASP A 253 -29.96 14.08 16.36
C ASP A 253 -30.30 13.84 14.86
N MET A 254 -29.90 12.71 14.28
CA MET A 254 -30.28 12.33 12.93
C MET A 254 -31.80 12.20 12.77
N ALA A 255 -32.35 12.82 11.72
CA ALA A 255 -33.77 12.77 11.40
C ALA A 255 -34.24 11.34 11.06
N SER A 256 -33.42 10.55 10.37
CA SER A 256 -33.75 9.16 10.00
C SER A 256 -33.15 8.17 11.01
N LYS A 257 -33.99 7.54 11.81
CA LYS A 257 -33.60 6.50 12.77
C LYS A 257 -33.02 5.27 12.07
N VAL A 258 -33.56 4.88 10.92
CA VAL A 258 -33.07 3.75 10.11
C VAL A 258 -31.62 4.00 9.63
N LYS A 259 -31.35 5.21 9.16
CA LYS A 259 -29.99 5.63 8.76
C LYS A 259 -29.03 5.63 9.98
N GLN A 260 -29.50 6.14 11.12
CA GLN A 260 -28.74 6.14 12.38
C GLN A 260 -28.34 4.71 12.78
N GLU A 261 -29.31 3.78 12.84
CA GLU A 261 -29.10 2.36 13.18
C GLU A 261 -28.10 1.71 12.22
N ALA A 262 -28.28 1.89 10.90
CA ALA A 262 -27.40 1.33 9.89
C ALA A 262 -25.95 1.82 10.02
N ILE A 263 -25.73 3.11 10.29
CA ILE A 263 -24.40 3.69 10.52
C ILE A 263 -23.75 3.09 11.77
N ILE A 264 -24.47 3.02 12.89
CA ILE A 264 -23.92 2.50 14.15
C ILE A 264 -23.56 1.01 14.02
N ILE A 265 -24.42 0.20 13.39
CA ILE A 265 -24.17 -1.22 13.18
C ILE A 265 -22.92 -1.42 12.34
N CYS A 266 -22.85 -0.78 11.18
CA CYS A 266 -21.69 -0.89 10.30
C CYS A 266 -20.41 -0.43 10.99
N PHE A 267 -20.48 0.67 11.77
CA PHE A 267 -19.35 1.16 12.54
C PHE A 267 -18.87 0.14 13.59
N LEU A 268 -19.76 -0.39 14.41
CA LEU A 268 -19.39 -1.36 15.45
C LEU A 268 -18.92 -2.70 14.84
N HIS A 269 -19.56 -3.16 13.75
CA HIS A 269 -19.18 -4.38 13.06
C HIS A 269 -17.76 -4.28 12.47
N GLU A 270 -17.43 -3.17 11.80
CA GLU A 270 -16.08 -2.96 11.24
C GLU A 270 -15.05 -2.64 12.35
N THR A 271 -15.48 -1.97 13.43
CA THR A 271 -14.63 -1.71 14.60
C THR A 271 -14.26 -3.01 15.31
N ALA A 272 -15.17 -3.95 15.48
CA ALA A 272 -14.86 -5.26 16.06
C ALA A 272 -13.80 -6.02 15.27
N LYS A 273 -13.88 -6.00 13.92
CA LYS A 273 -12.85 -6.60 13.05
C LYS A 273 -11.48 -5.92 13.24
N THR A 274 -11.49 -4.60 13.37
CA THR A 274 -10.27 -3.80 13.57
C THR A 274 -9.66 -4.06 14.96
N ILE A 275 -10.51 -4.18 16.01
CA ILE A 275 -10.06 -4.52 17.36
C ILE A 275 -9.42 -5.90 17.39
N LEU A 276 -10.00 -6.89 16.73
CA LEU A 276 -9.37 -8.22 16.61
C LEU A 276 -7.99 -8.15 15.93
N ASP A 277 -7.85 -7.33 14.90
CA ASP A 277 -6.55 -7.09 14.27
C ASP A 277 -5.56 -6.44 15.23
N TYR A 278 -6.00 -5.46 16.03
CA TYR A 278 -5.17 -4.83 17.08
C TYR A 278 -4.76 -5.84 18.16
N ILE A 279 -5.67 -6.68 18.64
CA ILE A 279 -5.39 -7.72 19.65
C ILE A 279 -4.29 -8.66 19.12
N VAL A 280 -4.44 -9.17 17.90
CA VAL A 280 -3.43 -10.05 17.28
C VAL A 280 -2.12 -9.31 17.06
N PHE A 281 -2.15 -8.05 16.60
CA PHE A 281 -0.95 -7.25 16.45
C PHE A 281 -0.21 -7.04 17.77
N LEU A 282 -0.94 -6.66 18.82
CA LEU A 282 -0.40 -6.47 20.18
C LEU A 282 0.21 -7.77 20.71
N PHE A 283 -0.48 -8.89 20.56
CA PHE A 283 0.03 -10.21 20.94
C PHE A 283 1.38 -10.52 20.26
N LYS A 284 1.43 -10.40 18.93
CA LYS A 284 2.66 -10.63 18.17
C LYS A 284 3.77 -9.66 18.58
N ARG A 285 3.43 -8.40 18.84
CA ARG A 285 4.37 -7.34 19.19
C ARG A 285 4.96 -7.52 20.57
N ILE A 286 4.15 -7.86 21.57
CA ILE A 286 4.60 -8.11 22.95
C ILE A 286 5.59 -9.29 22.95
N LEU A 287 5.30 -10.37 22.22
CA LEU A 287 6.23 -11.51 22.11
C LEU A 287 7.54 -11.15 21.40
N LEU A 288 7.48 -10.32 20.35
CA LEU A 288 8.68 -9.81 19.66
C LEU A 288 9.53 -8.94 20.58
N ASP A 289 8.91 -8.03 21.32
CA ASP A 289 9.60 -7.15 22.27
C ASP A 289 10.19 -7.95 23.43
N THR A 290 9.52 -9.00 23.88
CA THR A 290 10.03 -9.92 24.91
C THR A 290 11.29 -10.64 24.42
N ASN A 291 11.27 -11.19 23.20
CA ASN A 291 12.44 -11.85 22.60
C ASN A 291 13.62 -10.86 22.42
N ARG A 292 13.34 -9.64 21.95
CA ARG A 292 14.37 -8.61 21.78
C ARG A 292 15.01 -8.21 23.12
N ARG A 293 14.20 -8.05 24.17
CA ARG A 293 14.70 -7.74 25.52
C ARG A 293 15.58 -8.88 26.06
N ALA A 294 15.15 -10.13 25.90
CA ALA A 294 15.94 -11.31 26.29
C ALA A 294 17.31 -11.31 25.57
N LYS A 295 17.35 -11.08 24.26
CA LYS A 295 18.60 -10.98 23.51
C LYS A 295 19.51 -9.82 23.99
N ASN A 296 18.93 -8.67 24.30
CA ASN A 296 19.70 -7.53 24.82
C ASN A 296 20.25 -7.81 26.21
N GLU A 297 19.51 -8.48 27.09
CA GLU A 297 19.95 -8.90 28.42
C GLU A 297 21.16 -9.83 28.32
N ILE A 298 21.09 -10.87 27.48
CA ILE A 298 22.19 -11.78 27.20
C ILE A 298 23.41 -11.02 26.65
N SER A 299 23.22 -10.12 25.70
CA SER A 299 24.30 -9.31 25.14
C SER A 299 24.97 -8.45 26.21
N ALA A 300 24.20 -7.83 27.10
CA ALA A 300 24.72 -7.03 28.22
C ALA A 300 25.46 -7.88 29.25
N GLU A 301 24.96 -9.10 29.51
CA GLU A 301 25.66 -10.05 30.40
C GLU A 301 26.97 -10.55 29.78
N ARG A 302 26.97 -10.88 28.49
CA ARG A 302 28.21 -11.24 27.75
C ARG A 302 29.21 -10.10 27.79
N GLU A 303 28.79 -8.87 27.59
CA GLU A 303 29.68 -7.71 27.67
C GLU A 303 30.27 -7.54 29.07
N LYS A 304 29.46 -7.70 30.14
CA LYS A 304 29.93 -7.67 31.53
C LYS A 304 30.97 -8.75 31.79
N VAL A 305 30.69 -10.00 31.40
CA VAL A 305 31.61 -11.13 31.57
C VAL A 305 32.88 -10.93 30.74
N SER A 306 32.77 -10.44 29.51
CA SER A 306 33.92 -10.12 28.66
C SER A 306 34.79 -9.03 29.26
N ARG A 307 34.19 -7.92 29.76
CA ARG A 307 34.93 -6.85 30.45
C ARG A 307 35.62 -7.34 31.71
N LYS A 308 34.96 -8.15 32.55
CA LYS A 308 35.53 -8.74 33.80
C LYS A 308 36.68 -9.65 33.47
N ASN A 309 36.65 -10.34 32.34
CA ASN A 309 37.67 -11.31 31.95
C ASN A 309 38.66 -10.78 30.91
N LYS A 310 38.66 -9.47 30.66
CA LYS A 310 39.57 -8.83 29.71
C LYS A 310 41.02 -9.08 30.13
N GLY A 311 41.83 -9.65 29.25
CA GLY A 311 43.24 -10.01 29.49
C GLY A 311 43.47 -11.39 30.11
N LYS A 312 42.45 -12.06 30.67
CA LYS A 312 42.59 -13.38 31.28
C LYS A 312 42.76 -14.54 30.27
N PHE A 313 42.33 -14.35 29.01
CA PHE A 313 42.43 -15.37 27.94
C PHE A 313 43.84 -15.44 27.31
N LYS A 314 44.63 -14.36 27.40
CA LYS A 314 45.97 -14.34 26.82
C LYS A 314 46.91 -15.40 27.45
N PRO A 315 46.98 -15.57 28.79
CA PRO A 315 47.79 -16.62 29.42
C PRO A 315 47.43 -18.03 28.98
N ALA A 316 46.10 -18.32 28.79
CA ALA A 316 45.68 -19.63 28.27
C ALA A 316 46.06 -19.84 26.80
N SER A 317 45.91 -18.81 25.97
CA SER A 317 46.35 -18.86 24.57
C SER A 317 47.87 -19.09 24.50
N ASP A 318 48.65 -18.40 25.33
CA ASP A 318 50.10 -18.57 25.39
C ASP A 318 50.50 -19.96 25.92
N PHE A 319 49.76 -20.48 26.92
CA PHE A 319 49.94 -21.87 27.43
C PHE A 319 49.70 -22.89 26.32
N ILE A 320 48.54 -22.79 25.62
CA ILE A 320 48.17 -23.70 24.53
C ILE A 320 49.18 -23.62 23.39
N LYS A 321 49.54 -22.40 22.94
CA LYS A 321 50.54 -22.23 21.88
C LYS A 321 51.91 -22.81 22.28
N SER A 322 52.32 -22.59 23.48
CA SER A 322 53.57 -23.13 23.98
C SER A 322 53.54 -24.66 24.05
N ALA A 323 52.44 -25.25 24.48
CA ALA A 323 52.26 -26.71 24.51
C ALA A 323 52.38 -27.40 23.15
N PHE A 324 51.90 -26.71 22.07
CA PHE A 324 51.90 -27.28 20.72
C PHE A 324 53.05 -26.82 19.80
N SER A 325 53.73 -25.72 20.12
CA SER A 325 54.77 -25.12 19.25
C SER A 325 56.22 -25.46 19.62
N GLN A 326 56.48 -25.92 20.83
CA GLN A 326 57.86 -26.17 21.25
C GLN A 326 58.23 -27.67 21.13
N ALA A 327 59.18 -27.95 20.25
CA ALA A 327 59.81 -29.28 20.19
C ALA A 327 60.39 -29.71 21.52
N ALA A 328 60.83 -28.72 22.36
CA ALA A 328 61.35 -28.91 23.71
C ALA A 328 60.37 -29.49 24.76
N VAL A 329 59.04 -29.32 24.51
CA VAL A 329 57.98 -29.84 25.42
C VAL A 329 57.97 -31.37 25.46
N LYS A 330 58.46 -32.02 24.44
CA LYS A 330 58.54 -33.50 24.39
C LYS A 330 59.52 -34.11 25.44
N GLU A 331 60.42 -33.30 25.99
CA GLU A 331 61.42 -33.73 26.99
C GLU A 331 61.04 -33.27 28.42
N LEU A 332 60.04 -32.44 28.61
CA LEU A 332 59.54 -31.96 29.89
C LEU A 332 58.38 -32.80 30.41
N THR A 333 58.41 -33.10 31.69
CA THR A 333 57.24 -33.69 32.38
C THR A 333 56.13 -32.63 32.43
N LEU A 334 54.86 -33.06 32.46
CA LEU A 334 53.71 -32.13 32.53
C LEU A 334 53.88 -31.13 33.72
N GLY A 335 54.38 -31.61 34.87
CA GLY A 335 54.62 -30.76 36.04
C GLY A 335 55.66 -29.66 35.77
N GLN A 336 56.76 -30.02 35.08
CA GLN A 336 57.79 -29.04 34.70
C GLN A 336 57.31 -28.01 33.67
N PHE A 337 56.43 -28.45 32.78
CA PHE A 337 55.82 -27.52 31.81
C PHE A 337 54.82 -26.56 32.47
N VAL A 338 53.95 -27.07 33.32
CA VAL A 338 52.95 -26.25 34.03
C VAL A 338 53.60 -25.22 34.96
N THR A 339 54.75 -25.56 35.60
CA THR A 339 55.48 -24.60 36.46
C THR A 339 56.03 -23.35 35.72
N GLN A 340 56.12 -23.43 34.40
CA GLN A 340 56.46 -22.22 33.57
C GLN A 340 55.34 -21.19 33.50
N PHE A 341 54.15 -21.56 33.94
CA PHE A 341 52.97 -20.72 33.92
C PHE A 341 52.43 -20.54 35.35
N ASN A 342 51.77 -19.44 35.60
CA ASN A 342 51.11 -19.21 36.87
C ASN A 342 49.81 -20.01 36.96
N GLU A 343 49.78 -21.06 37.79
CA GLU A 343 48.64 -21.96 37.98
C GLU A 343 47.37 -21.20 38.37
N ALA A 344 47.46 -20.23 39.28
CA ALA A 344 46.30 -19.43 39.68
C ALA A 344 45.69 -18.66 38.49
N THR A 345 46.54 -18.14 37.60
CA THR A 345 46.08 -17.43 36.38
C THR A 345 45.41 -18.40 35.37
N LEU A 346 45.90 -19.61 35.24
CA LEU A 346 45.31 -20.62 34.37
C LEU A 346 43.94 -21.07 34.91
N LEU A 347 43.81 -21.29 36.20
CA LEU A 347 42.56 -21.63 36.89
C LEU A 347 41.55 -20.49 36.81
N GLU A 348 41.99 -19.25 36.96
CA GLU A 348 41.11 -18.07 36.71
C GLU A 348 40.61 -18.01 35.25
N THR A 349 41.49 -18.39 34.31
CA THR A 349 41.09 -18.42 32.89
C THR A 349 40.10 -19.55 32.61
N ALA A 350 40.31 -20.75 33.19
CA ALA A 350 39.36 -21.86 33.09
C ALA A 350 37.99 -21.47 33.65
N SER A 351 37.96 -20.83 34.84
CA SER A 351 36.70 -20.31 35.40
C SER A 351 36.06 -19.22 34.54
N ALA A 352 36.84 -18.44 33.82
CA ALA A 352 36.33 -17.43 32.87
C ALA A 352 35.74 -18.08 31.61
N CYS A 353 36.37 -19.17 31.11
CA CYS A 353 35.85 -19.97 30.01
C CYS A 353 34.53 -20.64 30.39
N GLU A 354 34.47 -21.28 31.58
CA GLU A 354 33.23 -21.89 32.09
C GLU A 354 32.10 -20.87 32.23
N ALA A 355 32.40 -19.67 32.73
CA ALA A 355 31.41 -18.60 32.84
C ALA A 355 30.87 -18.15 31.49
N ILE A 356 31.68 -18.15 30.43
CA ILE A 356 31.23 -17.84 29.06
C ILE A 356 30.43 -18.99 28.49
N ASP A 357 30.89 -20.24 28.64
CA ASP A 357 30.21 -21.43 28.18
C ASP A 357 28.81 -21.53 28.83
N LYS A 358 28.73 -21.27 30.13
CA LYS A 358 27.43 -21.21 30.84
C LYS A 358 26.49 -20.13 30.33
N LEU A 359 27.02 -18.96 29.93
CA LEU A 359 26.22 -17.89 29.30
C LEU A 359 25.78 -18.23 27.87
N GLU A 360 26.61 -18.99 27.15
CA GLU A 360 26.26 -19.45 25.79
C GLU A 360 25.27 -20.62 25.83
N SER A 361 25.35 -21.47 26.85
CA SER A 361 24.41 -22.57 27.08
C SER A 361 23.08 -22.08 27.68
N SER A 362 23.08 -20.96 28.45
CA SER A 362 21.83 -20.33 28.88
C SER A 362 21.11 -19.73 27.66
N GLY A 363 20.13 -20.44 27.08
CA GLY A 363 19.44 -20.06 25.88
C GLY A 363 18.58 -18.80 26.06
N VAL A 364 18.33 -18.11 24.96
CA VAL A 364 17.39 -16.96 24.89
C VAL A 364 16.02 -17.31 25.51
N THR A 365 15.65 -18.58 25.48
CA THR A 365 14.41 -19.15 26.02
C THR A 365 14.28 -18.96 27.52
N ASP A 366 15.35 -19.15 28.33
CA ASP A 366 15.29 -18.96 29.79
C ASP A 366 15.01 -17.51 30.15
N HIS A 367 15.68 -16.56 29.47
CA HIS A 367 15.40 -15.12 29.64
C HIS A 367 13.98 -14.73 29.21
N ILE A 368 13.42 -15.37 28.19
CA ILE A 368 12.02 -15.19 27.78
C ILE A 368 11.09 -15.71 28.90
N VAL A 369 11.34 -16.89 29.43
CA VAL A 369 10.53 -17.50 30.49
C VAL A 369 10.55 -16.68 31.79
N ASN A 370 11.60 -15.95 32.10
CA ASN A 370 11.64 -15.00 33.24
C ASN A 370 10.53 -13.93 33.16
N ARG A 371 9.95 -13.70 31.95
CA ARG A 371 8.83 -12.77 31.73
C ARG A 371 7.46 -13.46 31.63
N PHE A 372 7.37 -14.71 32.01
CA PHE A 372 6.16 -15.53 31.98
C PHE A 372 4.97 -14.87 32.69
N SER A 373 5.18 -14.36 33.94
CA SER A 373 4.14 -13.71 34.70
C SER A 373 3.56 -12.47 34.01
N TYR A 374 4.38 -11.73 33.26
CA TYR A 374 3.93 -10.57 32.48
C TYR A 374 3.03 -11.00 31.32
N ILE A 375 3.42 -12.05 30.59
CA ILE A 375 2.62 -12.58 29.48
C ILE A 375 1.28 -13.13 30.00
N ARG A 376 1.28 -13.77 31.14
CA ARG A 376 0.06 -14.33 31.77
C ARG A 376 -0.99 -13.29 32.17
N GLN A 377 -0.64 -12.02 32.31
CA GLN A 377 -1.59 -10.94 32.59
C GLN A 377 -2.70 -10.80 31.53
N PHE A 378 -2.43 -11.19 30.29
CA PHE A 378 -3.40 -11.09 29.20
C PHE A 378 -3.63 -12.39 28.44
N SER A 379 -2.67 -13.32 28.45
CA SER A 379 -2.73 -14.53 27.60
C SER A 379 -3.91 -15.43 27.92
N LYS A 380 -4.37 -15.49 29.17
CA LYS A 380 -5.58 -16.23 29.56
C LYS A 380 -6.79 -15.76 28.78
N ARG A 381 -7.01 -14.45 28.73
CA ARG A 381 -8.10 -13.80 27.99
C ARG A 381 -7.90 -13.91 26.48
N PHE A 382 -6.66 -13.77 25.97
CA PHE A 382 -6.39 -13.97 24.57
C PHE A 382 -6.80 -15.37 24.08
N LEU A 383 -6.58 -16.38 24.89
CA LEU A 383 -6.95 -17.76 24.58
C LEU A 383 -8.47 -18.01 24.62
N THR A 384 -9.31 -17.13 25.20
CA THR A 384 -10.78 -17.26 25.11
C THR A 384 -11.33 -16.92 23.73
N LEU A 385 -10.56 -16.19 22.91
CA LEU A 385 -10.97 -15.88 21.54
C LEU A 385 -11.26 -17.16 20.73
N LYS A 386 -12.23 -17.09 19.81
CA LYS A 386 -12.64 -18.19 18.93
C LYS A 386 -11.59 -18.45 17.84
N LEU A 387 -10.46 -19.06 18.24
CA LEU A 387 -9.40 -19.47 17.33
C LEU A 387 -9.82 -20.72 16.54
N SER A 388 -9.67 -20.67 15.23
CA SER A 388 -9.85 -21.80 14.31
C SER A 388 -8.53 -22.13 13.62
N ALA A 389 -8.36 -23.37 13.19
CA ALA A 389 -7.12 -23.83 12.57
C ALA A 389 -7.37 -24.68 11.33
N SER A 390 -6.39 -24.70 10.43
CA SER A 390 -6.34 -25.64 9.31
C SER A 390 -6.14 -27.08 9.78
N THR A 391 -6.45 -28.06 8.93
CA THR A 391 -6.46 -29.51 9.24
C THR A 391 -5.15 -30.06 9.79
N GLY A 392 -4.00 -29.42 9.56
CA GLY A 392 -2.69 -29.89 10.03
C GLY A 392 -2.32 -29.49 11.47
N LEU A 393 -3.15 -28.72 12.18
CA LEU A 393 -2.82 -28.13 13.49
C LEU A 393 -3.59 -28.74 14.68
N ALA A 394 -4.02 -29.99 14.57
CA ALA A 394 -4.80 -30.69 15.61
C ALA A 394 -4.08 -30.71 16.97
N SER A 395 -2.78 -31.00 17.01
CA SER A 395 -1.96 -30.98 18.24
C SER A 395 -1.92 -29.59 18.89
N LEU A 396 -1.83 -28.53 18.07
CA LEU A 396 -1.84 -27.15 18.56
C LEU A 396 -3.19 -26.80 19.19
N LEU A 397 -4.32 -27.15 18.54
CA LEU A 397 -5.66 -26.95 19.08
C LEU A 397 -5.87 -27.70 20.38
N LYS A 398 -5.44 -28.99 20.47
CA LYS A 398 -5.47 -29.77 21.70
C LYS A 398 -4.67 -29.09 22.82
N SER A 399 -3.53 -28.51 22.50
CA SER A 399 -2.69 -27.77 23.45
C SER A 399 -3.31 -26.47 23.93
N ILE A 400 -4.01 -25.73 23.06
CA ILE A 400 -4.79 -24.54 23.44
C ILE A 400 -5.88 -24.93 24.44
N GLU A 401 -6.61 -26.00 24.15
CA GLU A 401 -7.70 -26.47 25.02
C GLU A 401 -7.18 -26.96 26.38
N LEU A 402 -6.05 -27.65 26.37
CA LEU A 402 -5.37 -28.07 27.59
C LEU A 402 -4.96 -26.88 28.47
N LEU A 403 -4.43 -25.83 27.83
CA LEU A 403 -4.01 -24.63 28.54
C LEU A 403 -5.23 -23.84 29.06
N ARG A 404 -6.35 -23.80 28.32
CA ARG A 404 -7.63 -23.24 28.81
C ARG A 404 -8.10 -23.93 30.09
N LYS A 405 -8.11 -25.27 30.13
CA LYS A 405 -8.46 -26.07 31.32
C LYS A 405 -7.52 -25.81 32.49
N LEU A 406 -6.20 -25.67 32.23
CA LEU A 406 -5.22 -25.30 33.25
C LEU A 406 -5.52 -23.90 33.82
N HIS A 407 -5.87 -22.94 32.97
CA HIS A 407 -6.17 -21.57 33.39
C HIS A 407 -7.52 -21.44 34.10
N ALA A 408 -8.51 -22.27 33.76
CA ALA A 408 -9.79 -22.36 34.45
C ALA A 408 -9.68 -23.06 35.82
N GLY A 409 -8.58 -23.82 36.04
CA GLY A 409 -8.40 -24.59 37.27
C GLY A 409 -8.99 -25.99 37.22
N ASP A 410 -9.50 -26.44 36.07
CA ASP A 410 -10.05 -27.79 35.86
C ASP A 410 -8.98 -28.84 35.99
N ILE A 411 -7.74 -28.50 35.65
CA ILE A 411 -6.55 -29.33 35.89
C ILE A 411 -5.51 -28.52 36.68
N LYS A 412 -4.86 -29.19 37.63
CA LYS A 412 -3.83 -28.55 38.50
C LYS A 412 -2.44 -28.58 37.93
N LYS A 413 -2.13 -29.55 37.09
CA LYS A 413 -0.81 -29.76 36.45
C LYS A 413 -1.01 -30.20 35.00
N LEU A 414 -0.03 -29.96 34.18
CA LEU A 414 0.02 -30.50 32.80
C LEU A 414 0.18 -32.01 32.85
N PRO A 415 -0.49 -32.78 31.96
CA PRO A 415 -0.24 -34.20 31.78
C PRO A 415 1.19 -34.47 31.34
N GLU A 416 1.69 -35.70 31.53
CA GLU A 416 3.03 -36.11 31.09
C GLU A 416 3.13 -36.19 29.57
N ASP A 417 2.03 -36.51 28.88
CA ASP A 417 1.92 -36.72 27.43
C ASP A 417 1.47 -35.46 26.67
N VAL A 418 1.87 -34.26 27.11
CA VAL A 418 1.52 -33.04 26.40
C VAL A 418 2.09 -33.03 24.97
N PRO A 419 1.31 -32.54 23.97
CA PRO A 419 1.82 -32.40 22.60
C PRO A 419 3.01 -31.43 22.53
N THR A 420 4.05 -31.80 21.76
CA THR A 420 5.29 -31.02 21.60
C THR A 420 5.71 -30.87 20.12
N ASP A 421 5.03 -31.57 19.21
CA ASP A 421 5.34 -31.65 17.78
C ASP A 421 5.23 -30.30 17.08
N PHE A 422 4.28 -29.44 17.50
CA PHE A 422 4.04 -28.10 16.97
C PHE A 422 5.06 -27.04 17.42
N LEU A 423 5.86 -27.34 18.44
CA LEU A 423 6.78 -26.36 19.02
C LEU A 423 7.90 -25.98 18.04
N PRO A 424 8.26 -24.68 17.96
CA PRO A 424 9.45 -24.24 17.24
C PRO A 424 10.72 -24.91 17.79
N LYS A 425 11.71 -25.18 16.89
CA LYS A 425 12.95 -25.92 17.24
C LYS A 425 13.62 -25.37 18.49
N MET A 426 13.76 -24.05 18.62
CA MET A 426 14.39 -23.40 19.78
C MET A 426 13.73 -23.72 21.13
N TRP A 427 12.47 -24.16 21.12
CA TRP A 427 11.75 -24.55 22.34
C TRP A 427 11.83 -26.05 22.60
N LYS A 428 11.88 -26.89 21.54
CA LYS A 428 11.92 -28.37 21.68
C LYS A 428 13.11 -28.82 22.51
N ASP A 429 14.26 -28.16 22.38
CA ASP A 429 15.52 -28.53 23.04
C ASP A 429 15.54 -28.16 24.54
N VAL A 430 14.60 -27.34 25.03
CA VAL A 430 14.63 -26.77 26.40
C VAL A 430 13.37 -27.03 27.23
N ILE A 431 12.34 -27.67 26.65
CA ILE A 431 11.05 -27.90 27.33
C ILE A 431 11.10 -29.05 28.33
N THR A 432 12.08 -29.92 28.24
CA THR A 432 12.29 -31.06 29.19
C THR A 432 13.42 -30.75 30.16
N ASP A 433 13.27 -31.20 31.40
CA ASP A 433 14.33 -31.14 32.39
C ASP A 433 15.28 -32.40 32.24
N GLU A 434 16.29 -32.48 33.10
CA GLU A 434 17.27 -33.56 33.12
C GLU A 434 16.61 -34.95 33.39
N ASN A 435 15.43 -34.97 33.98
CA ASN A 435 14.64 -36.18 34.27
C ASN A 435 13.64 -36.51 33.16
N GLY A 436 13.65 -35.78 32.05
CA GLY A 436 12.69 -35.94 30.93
C GLY A 436 11.29 -35.38 31.20
N GLN A 437 11.06 -34.66 32.32
CA GLN A 437 9.76 -34.07 32.63
C GLN A 437 9.58 -32.73 31.91
N VAL A 438 8.34 -32.44 31.44
CA VAL A 438 8.03 -31.21 30.75
C VAL A 438 8.01 -30.01 31.73
N ARG A 439 8.82 -29.00 31.44
CA ARG A 439 8.85 -27.73 32.15
C ARG A 439 7.63 -26.90 31.76
N ALA A 440 6.62 -26.79 32.61
CA ALA A 440 5.31 -26.17 32.28
C ALA A 440 5.42 -24.76 31.73
N HIS A 441 6.24 -23.87 32.34
CA HIS A 441 6.38 -22.50 31.87
C HIS A 441 7.09 -22.42 30.52
N HIS A 442 8.06 -23.30 30.23
CA HIS A 442 8.74 -23.36 28.93
C HIS A 442 7.77 -23.86 27.85
N TRP A 443 6.97 -24.88 28.15
CA TRP A 443 5.96 -25.39 27.23
C TRP A 443 4.89 -24.34 26.91
N GLU A 444 4.35 -23.66 27.93
CA GLU A 444 3.36 -22.59 27.74
C GLU A 444 3.93 -21.43 26.91
N MET A 445 5.15 -20.99 27.20
CA MET A 445 5.79 -19.94 26.38
C MET A 445 6.06 -20.42 24.96
N GLY A 446 6.52 -21.66 24.77
CA GLY A 446 6.70 -22.28 23.46
C GLY A 446 5.39 -22.30 22.65
N LEU A 447 4.26 -22.62 23.32
CA LEU A 447 2.93 -22.58 22.72
C LEU A 447 2.59 -21.16 22.21
N TYR A 448 2.84 -20.09 22.98
CA TYR A 448 2.58 -18.72 22.52
C TYR A 448 3.41 -18.34 21.29
N TYR A 449 4.65 -18.80 21.20
CA TYR A 449 5.47 -18.58 20.00
C TYR A 449 5.01 -19.41 18.81
N ALA A 450 4.48 -20.61 19.03
CA ALA A 450 3.83 -21.41 17.99
C ALA A 450 2.53 -20.72 17.50
N LEU A 451 1.67 -20.25 18.42
CA LEU A 451 0.48 -19.46 18.05
C LEU A 451 0.84 -18.26 17.19
N LYS A 452 1.86 -17.49 17.60
CA LYS A 452 2.34 -16.34 16.83
C LYS A 452 2.74 -16.75 15.42
N LYS A 453 3.47 -17.87 15.26
CA LYS A 453 3.94 -18.36 13.95
C LYS A 453 2.76 -18.76 13.06
N GLU A 454 1.84 -19.56 13.56
CA GLU A 454 0.73 -20.11 12.80
C GLU A 454 -0.35 -19.01 12.48
N ILE A 455 -0.56 -18.04 13.38
CA ILE A 455 -1.39 -16.85 13.07
C ILE A 455 -0.71 -16.01 11.98
N SER A 456 0.61 -15.88 11.99
CA SER A 456 1.33 -15.12 10.95
C SER A 456 1.31 -15.83 9.59
N ALA A 457 1.22 -17.16 9.56
CA ALA A 457 1.02 -17.96 8.35
C ALA A 457 -0.45 -17.95 7.86
N GLY A 458 -1.41 -17.63 8.74
CA GLY A 458 -2.85 -17.67 8.45
C GLY A 458 -3.43 -19.08 8.51
N ASP A 459 -2.74 -20.04 9.14
CA ASP A 459 -3.20 -21.42 9.36
C ASP A 459 -3.92 -21.57 10.71
N LEU A 460 -3.56 -20.75 11.71
CA LEU A 460 -4.38 -20.45 12.88
C LEU A 460 -5.00 -19.06 12.69
N TYR A 461 -6.33 -18.93 12.86
CA TYR A 461 -7.03 -17.74 12.44
C TYR A 461 -8.24 -17.40 13.29
N LEU A 462 -8.69 -16.14 13.15
CA LEU A 462 -9.92 -15.61 13.70
C LEU A 462 -10.85 -15.26 12.52
N SER A 463 -11.92 -16.03 12.32
CA SER A 463 -12.81 -15.88 11.14
C SER A 463 -13.43 -14.49 11.02
N LYS A 464 -13.69 -13.83 12.16
CA LYS A 464 -14.25 -12.48 12.23
C LYS A 464 -13.21 -11.34 12.14
N SER A 465 -11.89 -11.63 12.08
CA SER A 465 -10.84 -10.64 11.87
C SER A 465 -10.77 -10.24 10.38
N ARG A 466 -10.33 -9.01 10.09
CA ARG A 466 -10.12 -8.57 8.71
C ARG A 466 -8.84 -9.16 8.11
N ASN A 467 -7.71 -9.06 8.82
CA ASN A 467 -6.39 -9.42 8.33
C ASN A 467 -5.93 -10.81 8.80
N ASN A 468 -6.48 -11.32 9.93
CA ASN A 468 -6.05 -12.58 10.52
C ASN A 468 -7.07 -13.72 10.34
N ARG A 469 -7.85 -13.69 9.23
CA ARG A 469 -8.68 -14.82 8.77
C ARG A 469 -7.82 -15.88 8.08
N TYR A 470 -8.42 -17.04 7.77
CA TYR A 470 -7.75 -18.14 7.07
C TYR A 470 -7.07 -17.65 5.78
N PHE A 471 -5.88 -18.18 5.48
CA PHE A 471 -5.13 -17.73 4.30
C PHE A 471 -5.93 -17.88 3.01
N TRP A 472 -6.55 -19.04 2.80
CA TRP A 472 -7.28 -19.32 1.57
C TRP A 472 -8.60 -18.55 1.44
N ASP A 473 -9.12 -17.97 2.53
CA ASP A 473 -10.24 -16.99 2.48
C ASP A 473 -9.79 -15.60 2.03
N THR A 474 -8.48 -15.36 1.90
CA THR A 474 -7.93 -14.10 1.41
C THR A 474 -7.63 -14.11 -0.09
N VAL A 475 -7.82 -15.24 -0.75
CA VAL A 475 -7.62 -15.46 -2.18
C VAL A 475 -8.91 -15.97 -2.82
N TYR A 476 -8.94 -16.09 -4.13
CA TYR A 476 -10.09 -16.67 -4.83
C TYR A 476 -10.52 -18.01 -4.21
N GLY A 477 -11.82 -18.18 -3.96
CA GLY A 477 -12.37 -19.47 -3.60
C GLY A 477 -12.22 -20.48 -4.75
N GLU A 478 -12.30 -21.80 -4.46
CA GLU A 478 -12.11 -22.85 -5.49
C GLU A 478 -13.12 -22.71 -6.62
N LEU A 479 -14.43 -22.63 -6.31
CA LEU A 479 -15.48 -22.53 -7.32
C LEU A 479 -15.40 -21.23 -8.17
N PRO A 480 -15.26 -20.01 -7.59
CA PRO A 480 -15.04 -18.81 -8.40
C PRO A 480 -13.77 -18.90 -9.25
N TRP A 481 -12.70 -19.52 -8.74
CA TRP A 481 -11.48 -19.70 -9.50
C TRP A 481 -11.68 -20.59 -10.72
N GLU A 482 -12.34 -21.73 -10.56
CA GLU A 482 -12.65 -22.63 -11.67
C GLU A 482 -13.48 -21.95 -12.77
N GLN A 483 -14.40 -21.07 -12.39
CA GLN A 483 -15.26 -20.33 -13.32
C GLN A 483 -14.54 -19.20 -14.06
N GLU A 484 -13.62 -18.51 -13.41
CA GLU A 484 -12.93 -17.33 -13.94
C GLU A 484 -11.50 -17.60 -14.41
N ARG A 485 -10.98 -18.79 -14.20
CA ARG A 485 -9.58 -19.18 -14.39
C ARG A 485 -9.00 -18.71 -15.73
N GLU A 486 -9.62 -19.06 -16.84
CA GLU A 486 -9.16 -18.70 -18.19
C GLU A 486 -9.12 -17.18 -18.39
N GLN A 487 -10.16 -16.48 -17.94
CA GLN A 487 -10.22 -15.02 -18.03
C GLN A 487 -9.12 -14.35 -17.19
N GLN A 488 -8.80 -14.90 -16.02
CA GLN A 488 -7.73 -14.37 -15.15
C GLN A 488 -6.34 -14.59 -15.77
N TYR A 489 -6.10 -15.77 -16.38
CA TYR A 489 -4.84 -16.00 -17.11
C TYR A 489 -4.65 -15.01 -18.27
N LEU A 490 -5.71 -14.74 -19.06
CA LEU A 490 -5.69 -13.72 -20.11
C LEU A 490 -5.43 -12.30 -19.56
N LYS A 491 -6.11 -11.92 -18.47
CA LYS A 491 -5.97 -10.63 -17.82
C LYS A 491 -4.55 -10.40 -17.28
N LEU A 492 -3.92 -11.44 -16.77
CA LEU A 492 -2.54 -11.42 -16.28
C LEU A 492 -1.52 -11.58 -17.41
N LYS A 493 -1.94 -11.92 -18.62
CA LYS A 493 -1.05 -12.26 -19.76
C LYS A 493 -0.08 -13.40 -19.44
N LEU A 494 -0.52 -14.35 -18.64
CA LEU A 494 0.26 -15.53 -18.27
C LEU A 494 -0.17 -16.75 -19.11
N PRO A 495 0.76 -17.64 -19.48
CA PRO A 495 0.40 -18.87 -20.19
C PRO A 495 -0.31 -19.85 -19.25
N ASN A 496 -1.30 -20.57 -19.78
CA ASN A 496 -2.02 -21.60 -19.05
C ASN A 496 -1.10 -22.76 -18.61
N GLU A 497 -0.17 -23.11 -19.48
CA GLU A 497 0.79 -24.19 -19.23
C GLU A 497 2.09 -23.63 -18.68
N PHE A 498 2.55 -24.22 -17.57
CA PHE A 498 3.81 -23.80 -16.94
C PHE A 498 5.03 -24.00 -17.84
N ASP A 499 5.01 -25.06 -18.67
CA ASP A 499 6.16 -25.37 -19.55
C ASP A 499 6.40 -24.25 -20.57
N THR A 500 5.35 -23.62 -21.09
CA THR A 500 5.46 -22.43 -21.96
C THR A 500 6.14 -21.27 -21.24
N MET A 501 5.80 -21.02 -19.97
CA MET A 501 6.48 -20.01 -19.14
C MET A 501 7.94 -20.39 -18.93
N MET A 502 8.21 -21.68 -18.70
CA MET A 502 9.54 -22.15 -18.37
C MET A 502 10.48 -22.12 -19.58
N GLU A 503 9.97 -22.37 -20.80
CA GLU A 503 10.74 -22.21 -22.05
C GLU A 503 11.26 -20.76 -22.19
N VAL A 504 10.40 -19.76 -21.99
CA VAL A 504 10.77 -18.35 -22.03
C VAL A 504 11.82 -18.02 -20.97
N LEU A 505 11.57 -18.41 -19.71
CA LEU A 505 12.47 -18.13 -18.59
C LEU A 505 13.81 -18.85 -18.71
N SER A 506 13.83 -20.08 -19.21
CA SER A 506 15.08 -20.84 -19.42
C SER A 506 15.92 -20.20 -20.52
N GLY A 507 15.29 -19.77 -21.62
CA GLY A 507 15.96 -19.03 -22.70
C GLY A 507 16.59 -17.73 -22.18
N GLU A 508 15.81 -16.93 -21.47
CA GLU A 508 16.28 -15.69 -20.85
C GLU A 508 17.42 -15.94 -19.84
N TYR A 509 17.25 -16.92 -18.96
CA TYR A 509 18.28 -17.29 -17.98
C TYR A 509 19.59 -17.71 -18.66
N HIS A 510 19.52 -18.58 -19.66
CA HIS A 510 20.69 -19.05 -20.40
C HIS A 510 21.43 -17.91 -21.09
N GLN A 511 20.68 -17.01 -21.75
CA GLN A 511 21.23 -15.84 -22.40
C GLN A 511 21.97 -14.93 -21.40
N VAL A 512 21.32 -14.62 -20.26
CA VAL A 512 21.86 -13.73 -19.24
C VAL A 512 23.06 -14.37 -18.53
N ALA A 513 23.01 -15.66 -18.20
CA ALA A 513 24.11 -16.37 -17.56
C ALA A 513 25.35 -16.48 -18.48
N THR A 514 25.13 -16.76 -19.77
CA THR A 514 26.20 -16.80 -20.75
C THR A 514 26.82 -15.42 -20.93
N HIS A 515 26.00 -14.36 -21.00
CA HIS A 515 26.51 -12.99 -21.11
C HIS A 515 27.33 -12.60 -19.87
N ALA A 516 26.82 -12.89 -18.68
CA ALA A 516 27.53 -12.63 -17.42
C ALA A 516 28.88 -13.37 -17.36
N CYS A 517 28.90 -14.66 -17.74
CA CYS A 517 30.16 -15.42 -17.83
C CYS A 517 31.17 -14.78 -18.79
N ASN A 518 30.74 -14.39 -20.00
CA ASN A 518 31.60 -13.80 -21.01
C ASN A 518 32.15 -12.42 -20.59
N THR A 519 31.43 -11.67 -19.77
CA THR A 519 31.88 -10.35 -19.30
C THR A 519 32.79 -10.41 -18.08
N LEU A 520 32.80 -11.50 -17.30
CA LEU A 520 33.60 -11.65 -16.07
C LEU A 520 35.09 -11.32 -16.27
N PRO A 521 35.81 -11.77 -17.37
CA PRO A 521 37.23 -11.51 -17.51
C PRO A 521 37.58 -10.02 -17.64
N THR A 522 36.65 -9.21 -18.13
CA THR A 522 36.82 -7.74 -18.33
C THR A 522 36.02 -6.89 -17.37
N ASN A 523 35.44 -7.50 -16.34
CA ASN A 523 34.53 -6.83 -15.42
C ASN A 523 35.29 -6.28 -14.24
N ASP A 524 35.43 -4.95 -14.13
CA ASP A 524 36.08 -4.27 -13.03
C ASP A 524 35.25 -4.26 -11.73
N PHE A 525 33.94 -4.52 -11.82
CA PHE A 525 33.03 -4.48 -10.68
C PHE A 525 33.02 -5.79 -9.89
N VAL A 526 33.16 -6.95 -10.55
CA VAL A 526 33.06 -8.27 -9.91
C VAL A 526 34.18 -9.20 -10.36
N THR A 527 34.74 -9.93 -9.40
CA THR A 527 35.66 -11.06 -9.63
C THR A 527 35.24 -12.27 -8.80
N ILE A 528 35.55 -13.47 -9.26
CA ILE A 528 35.30 -14.71 -8.51
C ILE A 528 36.64 -15.18 -7.91
N LYS A 529 36.67 -15.44 -6.60
CA LYS A 529 37.81 -16.00 -5.88
C LYS A 529 37.30 -16.97 -4.82
N ASP A 530 37.91 -18.15 -4.74
CA ASP A 530 37.55 -19.20 -3.78
C ASP A 530 36.03 -19.51 -3.74
N GLY A 531 35.40 -19.60 -4.91
CA GLY A 531 33.97 -19.88 -5.04
C GLY A 531 33.05 -18.80 -4.52
N THR A 532 33.54 -17.56 -4.37
CA THR A 532 32.74 -16.42 -3.89
C THR A 532 32.91 -15.19 -4.78
N PHE A 533 31.85 -14.38 -4.87
CA PHE A 533 31.93 -13.07 -5.51
C PHE A 533 32.69 -12.06 -4.67
N HIS A 534 33.63 -11.39 -5.27
CA HIS A 534 34.32 -10.23 -4.72
C HIS A 534 33.95 -8.99 -5.52
N PHE A 535 33.45 -7.98 -4.85
CA PHE A 535 32.96 -6.75 -5.47
C PHE A 535 33.86 -5.57 -5.18
N THR A 536 34.19 -4.82 -6.22
CA THR A 536 34.79 -3.49 -6.10
C THR A 536 33.68 -2.44 -6.04
N LYS A 537 34.02 -1.25 -5.57
CA LYS A 537 33.09 -0.14 -5.56
C LYS A 537 32.86 0.35 -6.97
N ASP A 538 31.59 0.45 -7.38
CA ASP A 538 31.23 1.06 -8.65
C ASP A 538 31.67 2.53 -8.71
N ASP A 539 32.04 3.01 -9.85
CA ASP A 539 32.42 4.40 -10.06
C ASP A 539 31.24 5.33 -9.72
N ALA A 540 31.57 6.44 -9.07
CA ALA A 540 30.57 7.44 -8.75
C ALA A 540 30.03 8.07 -10.06
N LEU A 541 28.70 8.20 -10.15
CA LEU A 541 28.07 8.94 -11.25
C LEU A 541 28.65 10.36 -11.31
N VAL A 542 29.42 10.65 -12.35
CA VAL A 542 29.97 11.99 -12.58
C VAL A 542 28.85 12.88 -13.11
N ILE A 543 28.56 13.96 -12.43
CA ILE A 543 27.60 14.98 -12.91
C ILE A 543 28.36 15.89 -13.91
N PRO A 544 27.96 15.95 -15.18
CA PRO A 544 28.59 16.82 -16.16
C PRO A 544 28.58 18.30 -15.72
N PRO A 545 29.63 19.07 -16.02
CA PRO A 545 29.69 20.50 -15.70
C PRO A 545 28.49 21.29 -16.27
N GLU A 546 28.00 20.90 -17.45
CA GLU A 546 26.86 21.48 -18.14
C GLU A 546 25.58 21.36 -17.31
N VAL A 547 25.36 20.21 -16.67
CA VAL A 547 24.23 19.96 -15.76
C VAL A 547 24.32 20.84 -14.52
N VAL A 548 25.53 21.04 -13.98
CA VAL A 548 25.74 21.93 -12.83
C VAL A 548 25.45 23.39 -13.21
N GLN A 549 25.86 23.82 -14.39
CA GLN A 549 25.56 25.17 -14.89
C GLN A 549 24.09 25.37 -15.16
N LEU A 550 23.43 24.44 -15.86
CA LEU A 550 22.00 24.47 -16.13
C LEU A 550 21.18 24.50 -14.82
N ARG A 551 21.53 23.68 -13.85
CA ARG A 551 20.92 23.70 -12.52
C ARG A 551 21.03 25.08 -11.84
N LYS A 552 22.21 25.72 -11.91
CA LYS A 552 22.41 27.06 -11.34
C LYS A 552 21.57 28.11 -12.07
N LEU A 553 21.51 28.05 -13.41
CA LEU A 553 20.69 28.95 -14.22
C LEU A 553 19.20 28.81 -13.87
N ILE A 554 18.66 27.62 -13.84
CA ILE A 554 17.26 27.37 -13.43
C ILE A 554 17.03 27.90 -12.02
N GLN A 555 17.89 27.55 -11.05
CA GLN A 555 17.74 28.01 -9.65
C GLN A 555 17.79 29.51 -9.51
N SER A 556 18.60 30.23 -10.30
CA SER A 556 18.71 31.68 -10.23
C SER A 556 17.46 32.39 -10.78
N ARG A 557 16.75 31.76 -11.74
CA ARG A 557 15.52 32.30 -12.36
C ARG A 557 14.24 31.87 -11.66
N MET A 558 14.30 30.87 -10.74
CA MET A 558 13.12 30.44 -9.97
C MET A 558 12.60 31.59 -9.10
N PRO A 559 11.30 31.92 -9.17
CA PRO A 559 10.71 32.97 -8.34
C PRO A 559 10.71 32.53 -6.87
N LYS A 560 11.03 33.46 -5.97
CA LYS A 560 10.88 33.24 -4.52
C LYS A 560 9.40 33.25 -4.15
N VAL A 561 8.94 32.24 -3.41
CA VAL A 561 7.53 32.05 -3.08
C VAL A 561 7.36 31.61 -1.63
N ARG A 562 6.25 32.01 -0.99
CA ARG A 562 5.82 31.48 0.31
C ARG A 562 5.04 30.18 0.08
N ILE A 563 5.15 29.24 1.00
CA ILE A 563 4.56 27.90 0.84
C ILE A 563 3.03 27.93 0.72
N GLU A 564 2.34 28.81 1.44
CA GLU A 564 0.89 28.97 1.36
C GLU A 564 0.44 29.49 -0.02
N LYS A 565 1.18 30.42 -0.60
CA LYS A 565 0.91 30.93 -1.95
C LYS A 565 1.21 29.87 -3.01
N LEU A 566 2.32 29.14 -2.86
CA LEU A 566 2.67 28.03 -3.74
C LEU A 566 1.56 26.98 -3.76
N LEU A 567 1.08 26.55 -2.58
CA LEU A 567 0.01 25.56 -2.47
C LEU A 567 -1.28 26.04 -3.14
N ALA A 568 -1.64 27.31 -2.95
CA ALA A 568 -2.81 27.91 -3.59
C ALA A 568 -2.68 28.00 -5.11
N GLU A 569 -1.50 28.35 -5.63
CA GLU A 569 -1.23 28.42 -7.07
C GLU A 569 -1.23 27.03 -7.71
N ALA A 570 -0.55 26.03 -7.10
CA ALA A 570 -0.55 24.65 -7.56
C ALA A 570 -1.97 24.05 -7.56
N SER A 571 -2.77 24.39 -6.55
CA SER A 571 -4.16 23.96 -6.47
C SER A 571 -5.04 24.57 -7.57
N ARG A 572 -4.82 25.83 -7.94
CA ARG A 572 -5.53 26.48 -9.05
C ARG A 572 -5.12 25.89 -10.41
N LEU A 573 -3.83 25.64 -10.61
CA LEU A 573 -3.31 25.05 -11.84
C LEU A 573 -3.90 23.68 -12.10
N SER A 574 -3.97 22.86 -11.08
CA SER A 574 -4.38 21.44 -11.19
C SER A 574 -5.88 21.19 -10.97
N GLY A 575 -6.63 22.13 -10.39
CA GLY A 575 -8.01 21.89 -9.96
C GLY A 575 -8.14 20.82 -8.86
N CYS A 576 -7.04 20.49 -8.16
CA CYS A 576 -6.99 19.33 -7.27
C CYS A 576 -7.93 19.43 -6.06
N LEU A 577 -8.28 20.65 -5.60
CA LEU A 577 -9.15 20.84 -4.44
C LEU A 577 -10.58 20.30 -4.62
N GLU A 578 -11.00 20.03 -5.85
CA GLU A 578 -12.28 19.34 -6.12
C GLU A 578 -12.30 17.90 -5.58
N GLY A 579 -11.13 17.32 -5.24
CA GLY A 579 -11.02 16.04 -4.56
C GLY A 579 -11.49 16.08 -3.10
N PHE A 580 -11.57 17.28 -2.49
CA PHE A 580 -12.05 17.41 -1.12
C PHE A 580 -13.56 17.56 -1.07
N THR A 581 -14.25 16.53 -0.64
CA THR A 581 -15.69 16.50 -0.41
C THR A 581 -15.96 16.41 1.09
N PRO A 582 -17.05 17.06 1.61
CA PRO A 582 -17.43 16.87 3.02
C PRO A 582 -17.88 15.42 3.26
N PHE A 583 -17.71 14.92 4.49
CA PHE A 583 -18.15 13.55 4.83
C PHE A 583 -19.68 13.43 5.03
N TYR A 584 -20.37 14.56 5.12
CA TYR A 584 -21.82 14.63 5.23
C TYR A 584 -22.39 15.50 4.09
N GLU A 585 -23.65 15.24 3.73
CA GLU A 585 -24.37 16.12 2.81
C GLU A 585 -24.89 17.33 3.61
N PRO A 586 -24.41 18.56 3.33
CA PRO A 586 -24.92 19.74 4.01
C PRO A 586 -26.36 20.04 3.54
N GLU A 587 -27.26 20.30 4.50
CA GLU A 587 -28.66 20.68 4.23
C GLU A 587 -28.78 21.97 3.42
N LYS A 588 -27.76 22.80 3.40
CA LYS A 588 -27.64 24.04 2.61
C LYS A 588 -26.33 24.06 1.86
N THR A 589 -26.31 24.77 0.72
CA THR A 589 -25.08 25.01 -0.03
C THR A 589 -24.10 25.79 0.82
N VAL A 590 -23.14 25.10 1.41
CA VAL A 590 -22.06 25.70 2.19
C VAL A 590 -20.94 26.13 1.25
N LYS A 591 -20.47 27.36 1.41
CA LYS A 591 -19.31 27.87 0.63
C LYS A 591 -18.08 27.02 0.98
N PHE A 592 -17.39 26.55 -0.07
CA PHE A 592 -16.16 25.75 0.09
C PHE A 592 -15.10 26.52 0.89
N PRO A 593 -14.57 25.99 1.99
CA PRO A 593 -13.70 26.70 2.92
C PRO A 593 -12.23 26.70 2.40
N LEU A 594 -11.96 27.35 1.27
CA LEU A 594 -10.65 27.32 0.60
C LEU A 594 -9.48 27.65 1.54
N LYS A 595 -9.50 28.81 2.17
CA LYS A 595 -8.39 29.29 3.02
C LYS A 595 -8.16 28.41 4.26
N PRO A 596 -9.19 28.08 5.06
CA PRO A 596 -9.03 27.16 6.19
C PRO A 596 -8.56 25.77 5.77
N LEU A 597 -8.99 25.26 4.61
CA LEU A 597 -8.57 23.94 4.13
C LEU A 597 -7.08 23.93 3.73
N LEU A 598 -6.61 24.93 2.99
CA LEU A 598 -5.18 25.06 2.65
C LEU A 598 -4.32 25.20 3.92
N ALA A 599 -4.80 25.96 4.91
CA ALA A 599 -4.12 26.10 6.19
C ALA A 599 -4.09 24.78 6.99
N ALA A 600 -5.18 23.99 6.98
CA ALA A 600 -5.23 22.69 7.61
C ALA A 600 -4.26 21.69 6.95
N ILE A 601 -4.19 21.67 5.61
CA ILE A 601 -3.23 20.84 4.88
C ILE A 601 -1.79 21.20 5.31
N LEU A 602 -1.45 22.50 5.36
CA LEU A 602 -0.12 22.95 5.79
C LEU A 602 0.14 22.66 7.27
N ALA A 603 -0.87 22.77 8.14
CA ALA A 603 -0.74 22.43 9.56
C ALA A 603 -0.30 20.98 9.78
N HIS A 604 -0.86 20.07 9.00
CA HIS A 604 -0.49 18.65 9.02
C HIS A 604 0.87 18.40 8.35
N ALA A 605 1.07 18.95 7.15
CA ALA A 605 2.29 18.72 6.35
C ALA A 605 3.58 19.27 6.99
N THR A 606 3.48 20.35 7.78
CA THR A 606 4.62 20.96 8.48
C THR A 606 4.81 20.48 9.91
N ASN A 607 3.90 19.64 10.40
CA ASN A 607 3.83 19.20 11.79
C ASN A 607 3.58 20.33 12.81
N ILE A 608 3.18 21.52 12.37
CA ILE A 608 2.81 22.64 13.27
C ILE A 608 1.57 22.28 14.07
N GLY A 609 0.66 21.50 13.47
CA GLY A 609 -0.64 21.16 14.05
C GLY A 609 -1.65 22.31 13.97
N LEU A 610 -2.93 21.99 14.18
CA LEU A 610 -4.01 22.95 14.00
C LEU A 610 -3.90 24.16 14.96
N PHE A 611 -3.55 23.91 16.22
CA PHE A 611 -3.39 24.98 17.22
C PHE A 611 -2.24 25.94 16.86
N GLY A 612 -1.07 25.38 16.49
CA GLY A 612 0.08 26.18 16.09
C GLY A 612 -0.19 26.97 14.81
N MET A 613 -0.89 26.36 13.84
CA MET A 613 -1.30 27.06 12.62
C MET A 613 -2.29 28.19 12.91
N GLY A 614 -3.31 27.96 13.76
CA GLY A 614 -4.26 29.00 14.16
C GLY A 614 -3.61 30.21 14.85
N SER A 615 -2.49 29.98 15.55
CA SER A 615 -1.69 31.07 16.18
C SER A 615 -0.71 31.73 15.19
N SER A 616 -0.34 31.09 14.08
CA SER A 616 0.67 31.55 13.12
C SER A 616 0.06 32.04 11.81
N ALA A 617 -1.21 31.81 11.57
CA ALA A 617 -1.92 32.17 10.36
C ALA A 617 -2.73 33.47 10.58
N ILE A 618 -2.63 34.41 9.63
CA ILE A 618 -3.43 35.64 9.62
C ILE A 618 -4.72 35.38 8.84
N GLY A 619 -5.86 35.81 9.42
CA GLY A 619 -7.17 35.74 8.77
C GLY A 619 -7.90 34.40 8.91
N ILE A 620 -7.45 33.51 9.80
CA ILE A 620 -8.07 32.19 10.02
C ILE A 620 -8.21 31.92 11.53
N SER A 621 -9.43 31.61 12.00
CA SER A 621 -9.65 31.17 13.37
C SER A 621 -9.37 29.68 13.55
N ILE A 622 -9.01 29.28 14.78
CA ILE A 622 -8.75 27.87 15.10
C ILE A 622 -10.00 27.01 14.89
N ASP A 623 -11.18 27.54 15.13
CA ASP A 623 -12.45 26.81 14.98
C ASP A 623 -12.73 26.48 13.50
N THR A 624 -12.54 27.49 12.60
CA THR A 624 -12.70 27.27 11.16
C THR A 624 -11.66 26.31 10.60
N LEU A 625 -10.44 26.35 11.14
CA LEU A 625 -9.35 25.45 10.79
C LEU A 625 -9.65 24.00 11.22
N THR A 626 -10.09 23.83 12.45
CA THR A 626 -10.46 22.54 13.03
C THR A 626 -11.64 21.94 12.28
N HIS A 627 -12.66 22.76 11.97
CA HIS A 627 -13.81 22.34 11.19
C HIS A 627 -13.39 21.88 9.78
N ALA A 628 -12.57 22.66 9.08
CA ALA A 628 -12.08 22.29 7.75
C ALA A 628 -11.28 20.98 7.79
N SER A 629 -10.40 20.82 8.78
CA SER A 629 -9.64 19.56 8.96
C SER A 629 -10.56 18.37 9.20
N HIS A 630 -11.52 18.49 10.12
CA HIS A 630 -12.41 17.38 10.48
C HIS A 630 -13.35 16.98 9.33
N VAL A 631 -13.88 17.96 8.60
CA VAL A 631 -14.90 17.70 7.57
C VAL A 631 -14.30 17.25 6.25
N TYR A 632 -13.12 17.74 5.86
CA TYR A 632 -12.57 17.55 4.52
C TYR A 632 -11.31 16.67 4.47
N LEU A 633 -10.46 16.65 5.53
CA LEU A 633 -9.22 15.89 5.51
C LEU A 633 -9.46 14.45 5.98
N ARG A 634 -9.59 13.56 5.02
CA ARG A 634 -9.69 12.11 5.19
C ARG A 634 -8.72 11.41 4.25
N PRO A 635 -8.29 10.18 4.54
CA PRO A 635 -7.38 9.44 3.67
C PRO A 635 -7.84 9.41 2.20
N GLU A 636 -9.13 9.20 1.95
CA GLU A 636 -9.72 9.09 0.61
C GLU A 636 -9.67 10.43 -0.13
N THR A 637 -10.09 11.52 0.53
CA THR A 637 -10.10 12.86 -0.10
C THR A 637 -8.68 13.39 -0.33
N ILE A 638 -7.76 13.11 0.57
CA ILE A 638 -6.34 13.47 0.41
C ILE A 638 -5.74 12.66 -0.75
N LYS A 639 -6.05 11.35 -0.84
CA LYS A 639 -5.60 10.48 -1.93
C LYS A 639 -6.11 10.97 -3.29
N GLU A 640 -7.41 11.28 -3.41
CA GLU A 640 -8.00 11.81 -4.64
C GLU A 640 -7.39 13.16 -5.04
N THR A 641 -7.20 14.07 -4.09
CA THR A 641 -6.54 15.36 -4.34
C THR A 641 -5.10 15.16 -4.82
N ASN A 642 -4.39 14.23 -4.20
CA ASN A 642 -3.02 13.87 -4.58
C ASN A 642 -2.96 13.27 -5.99
N ARG A 643 -3.90 12.37 -6.34
CA ARG A 643 -4.04 11.79 -7.68
C ARG A 643 -4.19 12.88 -8.74
N ARG A 644 -5.04 13.89 -8.49
CA ARG A 644 -5.24 15.02 -9.42
C ARG A 644 -3.96 15.85 -9.61
N LEU A 645 -3.20 16.12 -8.54
CA LEU A 645 -1.90 16.80 -8.63
C LEU A 645 -0.90 16.00 -9.50
N VAL A 646 -0.78 14.71 -9.25
CA VAL A 646 0.13 13.84 -10.01
C VAL A 646 -0.29 13.77 -11.49
N ASN A 647 -1.58 13.61 -11.75
CA ASN A 647 -2.08 13.56 -13.14
C ASN A 647 -1.87 14.88 -13.86
N HIS A 648 -2.04 16.04 -13.17
CA HIS A 648 -1.76 17.34 -13.76
C HIS A 648 -0.27 17.55 -14.05
N PHE A 649 0.63 17.09 -13.16
CA PHE A 649 2.07 17.13 -13.40
C PHE A 649 2.43 16.47 -14.75
N LEU A 650 1.79 15.35 -15.10
CA LEU A 650 2.04 14.64 -16.35
C LEU A 650 1.59 15.39 -17.61
N THR A 651 0.82 16.48 -17.49
CA THR A 651 0.42 17.30 -18.63
C THR A 651 1.52 18.28 -19.09
N TYR A 652 2.60 18.45 -18.32
CA TYR A 652 3.70 19.29 -18.69
C TYR A 652 4.69 18.55 -19.63
N PRO A 653 4.98 19.06 -20.84
CA PRO A 653 5.94 18.43 -21.75
C PRO A 653 7.31 18.18 -21.13
N ILE A 654 7.81 19.14 -20.34
CA ILE A 654 9.10 19.02 -19.67
C ILE A 654 9.15 17.86 -18.64
N ALA A 655 8.00 17.38 -18.17
CA ALA A 655 7.96 16.26 -17.25
C ALA A 655 8.48 14.97 -17.91
N GLU A 656 8.26 14.79 -19.22
CA GLU A 656 8.83 13.67 -19.98
C GLU A 656 10.33 13.85 -20.21
N GLU A 657 10.78 15.06 -20.49
CA GLU A 657 12.19 15.36 -20.68
C GLU A 657 13.03 15.22 -19.40
N MET A 658 12.45 15.54 -18.24
CA MET A 658 13.14 15.48 -16.94
C MET A 658 13.26 14.07 -16.38
N THR A 659 12.42 13.13 -16.83
CA THR A 659 12.43 11.74 -16.33
C THR A 659 11.97 10.82 -17.44
N ASP A 660 12.58 9.65 -17.54
CA ASP A 660 12.18 8.62 -18.52
C ASP A 660 10.78 8.05 -18.25
N GLY A 661 10.26 8.20 -17.00
CA GLY A 661 8.94 7.71 -16.60
C GLY A 661 8.80 6.21 -16.48
N LEU A 662 9.82 5.46 -16.85
CA LEU A 662 9.80 4.00 -16.84
C LEU A 662 9.94 3.44 -15.42
N TYR A 663 10.59 4.17 -14.52
CA TYR A 663 10.89 3.71 -13.19
C TYR A 663 10.01 4.34 -12.10
N SER A 664 9.66 3.51 -11.12
CA SER A 664 9.20 3.94 -9.80
C SER A 664 10.13 3.42 -8.71
N THR A 665 10.12 4.10 -7.58
CA THR A 665 10.89 3.69 -6.39
C THR A 665 10.02 3.71 -5.16
N SER A 666 10.35 2.87 -4.19
CA SER A 666 9.74 2.96 -2.86
C SER A 666 10.78 2.85 -1.76
N ASP A 667 10.62 3.68 -0.74
CA ASP A 667 11.52 3.73 0.40
C ASP A 667 10.81 4.28 1.65
N ALA A 668 11.36 3.94 2.82
CA ALA A 668 10.86 4.34 4.12
C ALA A 668 11.68 5.47 4.74
N GLN A 669 11.05 6.59 4.96
CA GLN A 669 11.59 7.68 5.75
C GLN A 669 11.16 7.57 7.21
N ARG A 670 12.12 7.62 8.13
CA ARG A 670 11.89 7.40 9.56
C ARG A 670 11.72 8.73 10.29
N TYR A 671 10.73 8.76 11.21
CA TYR A 671 10.38 9.93 12.02
C TYR A 671 10.30 9.55 13.50
N PRO A 672 10.85 10.34 14.42
CA PRO A 672 10.77 10.06 15.84
C PRO A 672 9.34 10.25 16.39
N MET A 673 9.05 9.57 17.49
CA MET A 673 7.78 9.62 18.20
C MET A 673 7.99 10.15 19.62
N GLU A 674 7.39 11.27 19.98
CA GLU A 674 7.40 11.78 21.37
C GLU A 674 6.41 11.01 22.26
N ARG A 675 5.29 10.55 21.70
CA ARG A 675 4.32 9.73 22.42
C ARG A 675 4.46 8.26 22.08
N LYS A 676 4.07 7.40 23.02
CA LYS A 676 3.98 5.96 22.77
C LYS A 676 2.90 5.68 21.73
N PHE A 677 3.19 4.81 20.79
CA PHE A 677 2.30 4.42 19.70
C PHE A 677 2.55 2.94 19.36
N TYR A 678 1.51 2.17 19.08
CA TYR A 678 1.63 0.72 18.91
C TYR A 678 2.55 0.31 17.74
N LEU A 679 2.58 1.08 16.65
CA LEU A 679 3.51 0.84 15.52
C LEU A 679 4.92 1.34 15.79
N SER A 680 5.15 2.20 16.80
CA SER A 680 6.47 2.74 17.07
C SER A 680 7.46 1.67 17.55
N SER A 681 8.69 1.73 17.07
CA SER A 681 9.76 0.80 17.43
C SER A 681 11.07 1.55 17.65
N TYR A 682 11.98 0.96 18.44
CA TYR A 682 13.33 1.50 18.56
C TYR A 682 14.09 1.29 17.25
N TYR A 683 14.82 2.30 16.85
CA TYR A 683 15.71 2.22 15.69
C TYR A 683 17.10 2.77 16.07
N PRO A 684 17.95 1.95 16.68
CA PRO A 684 19.20 2.38 17.33
C PRO A 684 20.17 3.09 16.40
N ARG A 685 20.19 2.72 15.11
CA ARG A 685 21.08 3.28 14.09
C ARG A 685 20.95 4.81 13.95
N TYR A 686 19.73 5.38 14.14
CA TYR A 686 19.46 6.80 13.91
C TYR A 686 18.98 7.54 15.17
N TYR A 687 18.27 6.84 16.07
CA TYR A 687 17.60 7.46 17.23
C TYR A 687 18.07 6.90 18.56
N GLY A 688 19.13 6.09 18.58
CA GLY A 688 19.61 5.43 19.79
C GLY A 688 18.62 4.41 20.36
N TYR A 689 18.89 3.93 21.56
CA TYR A 689 18.11 2.88 22.23
C TYR A 689 16.93 3.41 23.05
N TYR A 690 16.75 4.73 23.14
CA TYR A 690 15.74 5.36 23.99
C TYR A 690 14.59 5.96 23.22
N GLU A 691 14.80 6.38 21.98
CA GLU A 691 13.76 6.97 21.13
C GLU A 691 13.12 5.94 20.22
N LYS A 692 11.79 5.97 20.17
CA LYS A 692 11.00 5.18 19.22
C LYS A 692 10.71 6.02 17.98
N ALA A 693 10.59 5.35 16.85
CA ALA A 693 10.26 5.96 15.57
C ALA A 693 9.19 5.16 14.83
N ILE A 694 8.58 5.79 13.85
CA ILE A 694 7.74 5.17 12.81
C ILE A 694 8.38 5.42 11.45
N SER A 695 7.93 4.67 10.45
CA SER A 695 8.34 4.86 9.06
C SER A 695 7.15 5.34 8.22
N ILE A 696 7.36 6.38 7.43
CA ILE A 696 6.47 6.76 6.34
C ILE A 696 7.06 6.13 5.08
N TYR A 697 6.38 5.13 4.55
CA TYR A 697 6.74 4.42 3.33
C TYR A 697 6.06 5.08 2.13
N THR A 698 6.83 5.45 1.13
CA THR A 698 6.31 6.19 -0.03
C THR A 698 6.73 5.54 -1.34
N HIS A 699 5.82 5.57 -2.31
CA HIS A 699 6.04 5.19 -3.69
C HIS A 699 6.14 6.45 -4.54
N VAL A 700 7.21 6.56 -5.32
CA VAL A 700 7.54 7.76 -6.09
C VAL A 700 7.85 7.38 -7.52
N SER A 701 7.31 8.10 -8.50
CA SER A 701 7.72 8.03 -9.89
C SER A 701 7.78 9.42 -10.48
N ARG A 702 8.76 9.70 -11.32
CA ARG A 702 9.01 11.04 -11.89
C ARG A 702 9.05 12.16 -10.84
N GLY A 703 9.39 11.83 -9.59
CA GLY A 703 9.35 12.77 -8.46
C GLY A 703 7.99 12.91 -7.78
N GLY A 704 6.89 12.45 -8.39
CA GLY A 704 5.53 12.48 -7.82
C GLY A 704 5.29 11.29 -6.88
N VAL A 705 4.73 11.58 -5.71
CA VAL A 705 4.34 10.56 -4.72
C VAL A 705 2.95 10.05 -5.06
N PHE A 706 2.82 8.76 -5.39
CA PHE A 706 1.53 8.13 -5.70
C PHE A 706 1.04 7.17 -4.63
N GLY A 707 1.91 6.75 -3.68
CA GLY A 707 1.55 5.90 -2.55
C GLY A 707 2.19 6.38 -1.25
N THR A 708 1.43 6.35 -0.14
CA THR A 708 1.91 6.74 1.20
C THR A 708 1.31 5.82 2.24
N GLN A 709 2.16 5.22 3.10
CA GLN A 709 1.75 4.29 4.16
C GLN A 709 2.56 4.57 5.43
N VAL A 710 1.92 4.39 6.60
CA VAL A 710 2.60 4.45 7.90
C VAL A 710 2.83 3.02 8.38
N ILE A 711 4.09 2.66 8.57
CA ILE A 711 4.51 1.32 8.96
C ILE A 711 5.44 1.36 10.19
N SER A 712 5.56 0.23 10.87
CA SER A 712 6.51 0.10 11.98
C SER A 712 7.96 0.05 11.48
N THR A 713 8.88 0.79 12.12
CA THR A 713 10.32 0.69 11.83
C THR A 713 10.91 -0.69 12.12
N GLY A 714 10.19 -1.55 12.84
CA GLY A 714 10.60 -2.93 13.15
C GLY A 714 10.08 -3.97 12.17
N GLU A 715 9.25 -3.58 11.20
CA GLU A 715 8.73 -4.46 10.14
C GLU A 715 9.60 -4.38 8.89
N ARG A 716 9.61 -5.47 8.12
CA ARG A 716 10.25 -5.46 6.80
C ARG A 716 9.41 -4.65 5.82
N GLU A 717 10.06 -3.87 4.98
CA GLU A 717 9.42 -3.01 3.97
C GLU A 717 8.87 -3.81 2.77
N ALA A 718 9.47 -4.94 2.45
CA ALA A 718 9.11 -5.77 1.29
C ALA A 718 7.62 -6.07 1.09
N PRO A 719 6.80 -6.40 2.11
CA PRO A 719 5.36 -6.62 1.91
C PRO A 719 4.60 -5.41 1.42
N PHE A 720 5.07 -4.20 1.71
CA PHE A 720 4.40 -2.94 1.38
C PHE A 720 4.73 -2.41 -0.02
N VAL A 721 5.79 -2.92 -0.66
CA VAL A 721 6.18 -2.58 -2.03
C VAL A 721 5.02 -2.80 -2.99
N LEU A 722 4.44 -3.99 -2.95
CA LEU A 722 3.38 -4.37 -3.87
C LEU A 722 2.06 -3.61 -3.62
N THR A 723 1.78 -3.25 -2.36
CA THR A 723 0.56 -2.52 -2.01
C THR A 723 0.46 -1.19 -2.77
N GLY A 724 1.52 -0.38 -2.75
CA GLY A 724 1.48 0.92 -3.43
C GLY A 724 1.43 0.83 -4.94
N LEU A 725 1.99 -0.22 -5.55
CA LEU A 725 1.91 -0.45 -6.99
C LEU A 725 0.50 -0.87 -7.43
N LEU A 726 -0.14 -1.77 -6.68
CA LEU A 726 -1.50 -2.25 -6.99
C LEU A 726 -2.59 -1.22 -6.67
N GLU A 727 -2.37 -0.37 -5.66
CA GLU A 727 -3.30 0.69 -5.26
C GLU A 727 -3.07 2.01 -6.00
N ASN A 728 -2.18 2.03 -7.00
CA ASN A 728 -1.94 3.21 -7.82
C ASN A 728 -3.16 3.49 -8.71
N ASP A 729 -3.78 4.63 -8.47
CA ASP A 729 -4.94 5.15 -9.21
C ASP A 729 -4.61 6.40 -10.06
N THR A 730 -3.32 6.74 -10.16
CA THR A 730 -2.82 7.85 -11.00
C THR A 730 -2.58 7.39 -12.44
N LEU A 731 -2.34 8.35 -13.34
CA LEU A 731 -1.92 8.07 -14.72
C LEU A 731 -0.43 7.65 -14.84
N LEU A 732 0.31 7.63 -13.74
CA LEU A 732 1.66 7.07 -13.73
C LEU A 732 1.61 5.57 -14.02
N ASN A 733 2.33 5.14 -15.01
CA ASN A 733 2.41 3.72 -15.38
C ASN A 733 3.89 3.29 -15.46
N PRO A 734 4.57 3.13 -14.31
CA PRO A 734 5.97 2.70 -14.31
C PRO A 734 6.10 1.27 -14.81
N GLU A 735 7.08 1.04 -15.68
CA GLU A 735 7.41 -0.29 -16.20
C GLU A 735 8.30 -1.07 -15.24
N PHE A 736 9.15 -0.37 -14.47
CA PHE A 736 10.10 -0.97 -13.53
C PHE A 736 9.92 -0.41 -12.13
N HIS A 737 10.20 -1.25 -11.14
CA HIS A 737 10.19 -0.82 -9.74
C HIS A 737 11.51 -1.08 -9.04
N SER A 738 12.04 -0.07 -8.34
CA SER A 738 13.28 -0.16 -7.58
C SER A 738 13.04 0.06 -6.08
N THR A 739 13.80 -0.63 -5.26
CA THR A 739 13.81 -0.42 -3.81
C THR A 739 15.23 -0.38 -3.27
N ASP A 740 15.41 0.18 -2.06
CA ASP A 740 16.65 -0.02 -1.33
C ASP A 740 16.78 -1.49 -0.87
N THR A 741 17.94 -1.83 -0.39
CA THR A 741 18.42 -3.17 -0.01
C THR A 741 17.50 -3.98 0.92
N HIS A 742 16.70 -3.31 1.74
CA HIS A 742 15.79 -3.97 2.68
C HIS A 742 14.40 -4.28 2.13
N GLY A 743 14.13 -3.87 0.87
CA GLY A 743 12.82 -3.94 0.24
C GLY A 743 12.56 -5.21 -0.58
N PHE A 744 13.44 -6.25 -0.58
CA PHE A 744 13.23 -7.41 -1.43
C PHE A 744 13.25 -8.77 -0.71
N THR A 745 12.48 -9.71 -1.25
CA THR A 745 12.45 -11.15 -0.88
C THR A 745 12.21 -12.00 -2.13
N GLU A 746 12.51 -13.29 -2.06
CA GLU A 746 12.26 -14.23 -3.19
C GLU A 746 10.77 -14.25 -3.57
N HIS A 747 9.85 -14.21 -2.59
CA HIS A 747 8.40 -14.11 -2.85
C HIS A 747 8.02 -12.82 -3.59
N LEU A 748 8.66 -11.71 -3.26
CA LEU A 748 8.37 -10.44 -3.91
C LEU A 748 8.85 -10.41 -5.37
N PHE A 749 10.03 -10.98 -5.65
CA PHE A 749 10.49 -11.16 -7.04
C PHE A 749 9.49 -11.97 -7.87
N ALA A 750 8.96 -13.07 -7.30
CA ALA A 750 7.95 -13.89 -7.96
C ALA A 750 6.66 -13.09 -8.25
N MET A 751 6.11 -12.46 -7.22
CA MET A 751 4.82 -11.76 -7.33
C MET A 751 4.88 -10.56 -8.26
N LEU A 752 5.93 -9.75 -8.17
CA LEU A 752 6.11 -8.59 -9.05
C LEU A 752 6.25 -9.02 -10.51
N TYR A 753 7.07 -10.04 -10.79
CA TYR A 753 7.23 -10.57 -12.14
C TYR A 753 5.89 -11.06 -12.72
N LEU A 754 5.15 -11.89 -11.97
CA LEU A 754 3.88 -12.45 -12.42
C LEU A 754 2.75 -11.41 -12.56
N LEU A 755 2.86 -10.29 -11.86
CA LEU A 755 1.95 -9.13 -11.99
C LEU A 755 2.36 -8.16 -13.11
N GLY A 756 3.48 -8.40 -13.79
CA GLY A 756 3.98 -7.57 -14.88
C GLY A 756 4.76 -6.33 -14.42
N PHE A 757 5.34 -6.35 -13.21
CA PHE A 757 6.21 -5.31 -12.67
C PHE A 757 7.66 -5.84 -12.56
N PRO A 758 8.53 -5.69 -13.58
CA PRO A 758 9.94 -6.02 -13.44
C PRO A 758 10.57 -5.29 -12.24
N PHE A 759 11.30 -6.05 -11.43
CA PHE A 759 11.80 -5.60 -10.14
C PHE A 759 13.32 -5.43 -10.15
N HIS A 760 13.78 -4.20 -9.98
CA HIS A 760 15.18 -3.80 -10.06
C HIS A 760 15.68 -3.21 -8.73
N PRO A 761 15.72 -3.98 -7.62
CA PRO A 761 16.18 -3.45 -6.34
C PRO A 761 17.69 -3.20 -6.35
N ARG A 762 18.14 -2.22 -5.56
CA ARG A 762 19.57 -2.06 -5.29
C ARG A 762 20.07 -3.25 -4.46
N LEU A 763 21.06 -3.93 -4.98
CA LEU A 763 21.69 -5.04 -4.28
C LEU A 763 22.89 -4.54 -3.46
N LYS A 764 22.83 -4.73 -2.14
CA LYS A 764 23.94 -4.55 -1.21
C LYS A 764 24.37 -5.93 -0.70
N ASP A 765 25.61 -6.03 -0.24
CA ASP A 765 26.17 -7.27 0.28
C ASP A 765 25.99 -8.43 -0.75
N LEU A 766 26.31 -8.12 -2.02
CA LEU A 766 26.16 -9.04 -3.15
C LEU A 766 26.88 -10.38 -2.92
N ALA A 767 27.99 -10.38 -2.19
CA ALA A 767 28.73 -11.60 -1.84
C ALA A 767 27.89 -12.58 -0.97
N GLU A 768 26.88 -12.09 -0.26
CA GLU A 768 25.98 -12.89 0.56
C GLU A 768 24.73 -13.36 -0.20
N GLN A 769 24.53 -12.90 -1.45
CA GLN A 769 23.37 -13.25 -2.25
C GLN A 769 23.55 -14.59 -2.93
N ASN A 770 22.58 -15.48 -2.75
CA ASN A 770 22.55 -16.77 -3.41
C ASN A 770 21.95 -16.64 -4.81
N ILE A 771 22.63 -17.25 -5.79
CA ILE A 771 22.13 -17.51 -7.15
C ILE A 771 21.97 -19.02 -7.35
N TYR A 772 21.03 -19.40 -8.20
CA TYR A 772 20.66 -20.79 -8.40
C TYR A 772 20.61 -21.16 -9.88
N LYS A 773 21.02 -22.37 -10.24
CA LYS A 773 20.85 -22.93 -11.58
C LYS A 773 19.42 -23.38 -11.84
N ILE A 774 18.94 -23.21 -13.05
CA ILE A 774 17.69 -23.83 -13.53
C ILE A 774 17.96 -25.28 -13.92
N ASP A 775 19.02 -25.53 -14.71
CA ASP A 775 19.41 -26.85 -15.14
C ASP A 775 20.79 -27.23 -14.56
N LYS A 776 20.81 -28.37 -13.87
CA LYS A 776 22.02 -28.91 -13.26
C LYS A 776 23.09 -29.33 -14.28
N MET A 777 22.66 -29.72 -15.49
CA MET A 777 23.55 -30.23 -16.54
C MET A 777 24.23 -29.12 -17.31
N MET A 778 23.72 -27.90 -17.26
CA MET A 778 24.30 -26.74 -17.95
C MET A 778 25.49 -26.18 -17.18
N SER A 779 26.57 -25.86 -17.90
CA SER A 779 27.75 -25.20 -17.33
C SER A 779 27.85 -23.75 -17.84
N TYR A 780 28.25 -22.84 -16.96
CA TYR A 780 28.46 -21.43 -17.22
C TYR A 780 29.88 -21.00 -16.81
N GLY A 781 30.88 -21.86 -17.04
CA GLY A 781 32.28 -21.58 -16.78
C GLY A 781 32.55 -21.20 -15.31
N ASP A 782 33.24 -20.11 -15.05
CA ASP A 782 33.65 -19.68 -13.71
C ASP A 782 32.47 -19.40 -12.80
N LEU A 783 31.28 -19.11 -13.36
CA LEU A 783 30.06 -18.92 -12.56
C LEU A 783 29.59 -20.20 -11.87
N ASP A 784 30.05 -21.39 -12.33
CA ASP A 784 29.62 -22.66 -11.72
C ASP A 784 30.05 -22.80 -10.25
N GLU A 785 31.14 -22.15 -9.86
CA GLU A 785 31.65 -22.16 -8.48
C GLU A 785 30.79 -21.38 -7.49
N VAL A 786 30.02 -20.38 -7.96
CA VAL A 786 29.26 -19.48 -7.11
C VAL A 786 27.77 -19.81 -7.01
N PHE A 787 27.27 -20.79 -7.77
CA PHE A 787 25.88 -21.23 -7.62
C PHE A 787 25.65 -21.98 -6.32
N SER A 788 24.60 -21.56 -5.57
CA SER A 788 24.22 -22.15 -4.28
C SER A 788 23.41 -23.44 -4.40
N GLY A 789 23.06 -23.86 -5.63
CA GLY A 789 22.29 -25.09 -5.90
C GLY A 789 21.41 -24.96 -7.15
N THR A 790 20.50 -25.94 -7.30
CA THR A 790 19.54 -26.03 -8.41
C THR A 790 18.12 -25.78 -7.93
N ILE A 791 17.29 -25.18 -8.77
CA ILE A 791 15.90 -24.88 -8.48
C ILE A 791 15.03 -26.12 -8.72
N ASP A 792 14.08 -26.36 -7.83
CA ASP A 792 13.08 -27.44 -7.95
C ASP A 792 11.94 -26.97 -8.90
N ILE A 793 12.10 -27.29 -10.18
CA ILE A 793 11.15 -26.93 -11.24
C ILE A 793 9.86 -27.72 -11.13
N GLU A 794 9.94 -29.01 -10.73
CA GLU A 794 8.77 -29.87 -10.57
C GLU A 794 7.85 -29.36 -9.45
N LEU A 795 8.42 -28.82 -8.37
CA LEU A 795 7.63 -28.19 -7.31
C LEU A 795 6.85 -26.98 -7.85
N ILE A 796 7.45 -26.17 -8.71
CA ILE A 796 6.77 -25.01 -9.32
C ILE A 796 5.66 -25.51 -10.24
N ARG A 797 5.95 -26.47 -11.12
CA ARG A 797 4.98 -27.05 -12.08
C ARG A 797 3.74 -27.58 -11.35
N ALA A 798 3.95 -28.38 -10.31
CA ALA A 798 2.86 -28.98 -9.53
C ALA A 798 1.95 -27.94 -8.82
N ASN A 799 2.43 -26.71 -8.60
CA ASN A 799 1.70 -25.67 -7.91
C ASN A 799 1.38 -24.45 -8.78
N TRP A 800 1.60 -24.51 -10.11
CA TRP A 800 1.49 -23.37 -11.01
C TRP A 800 0.13 -22.69 -10.94
N ASP A 801 -0.95 -23.45 -11.05
CA ASP A 801 -2.31 -22.94 -11.01
C ASP A 801 -2.63 -22.22 -9.68
N GLN A 802 -2.15 -22.75 -8.55
CA GLN A 802 -2.33 -22.12 -7.24
C GLN A 802 -1.50 -20.82 -7.11
N ILE A 803 -0.33 -20.76 -7.74
CA ILE A 803 0.47 -19.54 -7.82
C ILE A 803 -0.30 -18.46 -8.59
N VAL A 804 -0.83 -18.80 -9.77
CA VAL A 804 -1.59 -17.84 -10.59
C VAL A 804 -2.88 -17.41 -9.91
N ARG A 805 -3.57 -18.32 -9.20
CA ARG A 805 -4.74 -18.01 -8.36
C ARG A 805 -4.43 -16.94 -7.30
N ILE A 806 -3.28 -17.02 -6.63
CA ILE A 806 -2.82 -16.03 -5.66
C ILE A 806 -2.50 -14.69 -6.34
N VAL A 807 -1.82 -14.73 -7.50
CA VAL A 807 -1.50 -13.53 -8.30
C VAL A 807 -2.76 -12.82 -8.78
N ALA A 808 -3.75 -13.58 -9.27
CA ALA A 808 -5.06 -13.05 -9.67
C ALA A 808 -5.80 -12.40 -8.48
N SER A 809 -5.72 -13.02 -7.31
CA SER A 809 -6.32 -12.48 -6.07
C SER A 809 -5.69 -11.15 -5.65
N LEU A 810 -4.36 -11.02 -5.78
CA LEU A 810 -3.63 -9.76 -5.57
C LEU A 810 -4.06 -8.69 -6.59
N LYS A 811 -4.13 -9.04 -7.87
CA LYS A 811 -4.51 -8.12 -8.96
C LYS A 811 -5.92 -7.57 -8.81
N ASN A 812 -6.84 -8.41 -8.32
CA ASN A 812 -8.24 -8.05 -8.12
C ASN A 812 -8.54 -7.50 -6.70
N GLY A 813 -7.53 -7.35 -5.84
CA GLY A 813 -7.68 -6.68 -4.54
C GLY A 813 -8.56 -7.41 -3.52
N LEU A 814 -8.63 -8.77 -3.56
CA LEU A 814 -9.46 -9.56 -2.64
C LEU A 814 -9.04 -9.43 -1.17
N ALA A 815 -7.77 -9.11 -0.93
CA ALA A 815 -7.25 -8.72 0.36
C ALA A 815 -6.07 -7.74 0.15
N PRO A 816 -5.70 -6.94 1.17
CA PRO A 816 -4.54 -6.06 1.07
C PRO A 816 -3.26 -6.85 0.72
N ALA A 817 -2.51 -6.38 -0.28
CA ALA A 817 -1.35 -7.11 -0.81
C ALA A 817 -0.31 -7.43 0.27
N HIS A 818 -0.03 -6.47 1.19
CA HIS A 818 0.91 -6.70 2.29
C HIS A 818 0.48 -7.85 3.21
N VAL A 819 -0.83 -8.08 3.42
CA VAL A 819 -1.35 -9.18 4.24
C VAL A 819 -1.04 -10.52 3.58
N ILE A 820 -1.30 -10.66 2.27
CA ILE A 820 -1.03 -11.89 1.51
C ILE A 820 0.48 -12.16 1.51
N ILE A 821 1.32 -11.18 1.21
CA ILE A 821 2.78 -11.33 1.16
C ILE A 821 3.36 -11.67 2.54
N GLN A 822 2.88 -11.05 3.62
CA GLN A 822 3.31 -11.37 4.98
C GLN A 822 2.95 -12.81 5.36
N LYS A 823 1.76 -13.28 5.01
CA LYS A 823 1.35 -14.67 5.26
C LYS A 823 2.21 -15.64 4.46
N LEU A 824 2.39 -15.44 3.15
CA LEU A 824 3.24 -16.27 2.30
C LEU A 824 4.68 -16.37 2.84
N ALA A 825 5.25 -15.28 3.33
CA ALA A 825 6.59 -15.28 3.90
C ALA A 825 6.73 -16.14 5.17
N ASN A 826 5.63 -16.41 5.88
CA ASN A 826 5.60 -17.21 7.11
C ASN A 826 5.10 -18.65 6.88
N ARG A 827 4.54 -18.97 5.72
CA ARG A 827 4.05 -20.32 5.37
C ARG A 827 5.20 -21.24 4.97
N THR A 828 4.98 -22.55 5.20
CA THR A 828 5.95 -23.61 4.87
C THR A 828 5.35 -24.70 3.97
N ASP A 829 4.15 -24.48 3.42
CA ASP A 829 3.48 -25.37 2.48
C ASP A 829 4.17 -25.40 1.09
N ASN A 830 3.75 -26.32 0.25
CA ASN A 830 4.35 -26.49 -1.08
C ASN A 830 4.11 -25.28 -1.99
N VAL A 831 2.96 -24.60 -1.89
CA VAL A 831 2.65 -23.42 -2.69
C VAL A 831 3.62 -22.27 -2.35
N SER A 832 3.83 -21.97 -1.05
CA SER A 832 4.80 -20.96 -0.64
C SER A 832 6.24 -21.31 -1.02
N LYS A 833 6.62 -22.60 -0.93
CA LYS A 833 7.93 -23.06 -1.38
C LYS A 833 8.08 -22.94 -2.90
N ALA A 834 7.03 -23.23 -3.67
CA ALA A 834 7.02 -23.11 -5.12
C ALA A 834 7.14 -21.62 -5.56
N ILE A 835 6.41 -20.71 -4.92
CA ILE A 835 6.54 -19.26 -5.15
C ILE A 835 7.97 -18.80 -4.86
N ARG A 836 8.56 -19.26 -3.77
CA ARG A 836 9.96 -18.96 -3.42
C ARG A 836 10.93 -19.51 -4.47
N ALA A 837 10.73 -20.75 -4.95
CA ALA A 837 11.55 -21.35 -5.99
C ALA A 837 11.43 -20.57 -7.31
N PHE A 838 10.22 -20.16 -7.72
CA PHE A 838 10.01 -19.30 -8.88
C PHE A 838 10.73 -17.94 -8.70
N GLY A 839 10.60 -17.33 -7.53
CA GLY A 839 11.30 -16.07 -7.20
C GLY A 839 12.82 -16.18 -7.24
N ARG A 840 13.39 -17.37 -6.97
CA ARG A 840 14.83 -17.64 -7.12
C ARG A 840 15.28 -17.62 -8.58
N ILE A 841 14.42 -18.07 -9.53
CA ILE A 841 14.71 -17.97 -10.97
C ILE A 841 14.86 -16.48 -11.31
N ILE A 842 13.84 -15.68 -11.02
CA ILE A 842 13.80 -14.26 -11.38
C ILE A 842 14.93 -13.48 -10.70
N LYS A 843 15.16 -13.74 -9.40
CA LYS A 843 16.26 -13.12 -8.64
C LYS A 843 17.63 -13.49 -9.23
N SER A 844 17.85 -14.75 -9.64
CA SER A 844 19.12 -15.16 -10.23
C SER A 844 19.35 -14.48 -11.58
N ILE A 845 18.34 -14.41 -12.45
CA ILE A 845 18.40 -13.63 -13.69
C ILE A 845 18.78 -12.18 -13.41
N TYR A 846 18.11 -11.55 -12.43
CA TYR A 846 18.38 -10.16 -12.07
C TYR A 846 19.81 -9.95 -11.54
N ILE A 847 20.30 -10.81 -10.64
CA ILE A 847 21.67 -10.71 -10.10
C ILE A 847 22.69 -10.85 -11.22
N LEU A 848 22.52 -11.84 -12.12
CA LEU A 848 23.43 -12.04 -13.26
C LEU A 848 23.46 -10.84 -14.20
N ARG A 849 22.31 -10.20 -14.48
CA ARG A 849 22.24 -8.93 -15.22
C ARG A 849 22.94 -7.81 -14.45
N TYR A 850 22.65 -7.68 -13.16
CA TYR A 850 23.20 -6.62 -12.31
C TYR A 850 24.73 -6.64 -12.23
N ILE A 851 25.36 -7.81 -12.21
CA ILE A 851 26.83 -7.93 -12.22
C ILE A 851 27.43 -7.66 -13.58
N ALA A 852 26.76 -8.01 -14.67
CA ALA A 852 27.25 -7.86 -16.03
C ALA A 852 27.05 -6.46 -16.63
N ASP A 853 26.00 -5.74 -16.20
CA ASP A 853 25.53 -4.50 -16.81
C ASP A 853 25.74 -3.28 -15.88
N GLN A 854 26.72 -2.45 -16.24
CA GLN A 854 27.01 -1.20 -15.52
C GLN A 854 25.90 -0.15 -15.71
N GLU A 855 25.29 -0.09 -16.90
CA GLU A 855 24.24 0.89 -17.19
C GLU A 855 23.00 0.61 -16.33
N LEU A 856 22.61 -0.66 -16.17
CA LEU A 856 21.54 -1.07 -15.27
C LEU A 856 21.82 -0.60 -13.82
N ARG A 857 23.06 -0.81 -13.33
CA ARG A 857 23.43 -0.37 -11.98
C ARG A 857 23.33 1.15 -11.82
N HIS A 858 23.83 1.90 -12.79
CA HIS A 858 23.76 3.37 -12.82
C HIS A 858 22.32 3.87 -12.88
N THR A 859 21.46 3.25 -13.69
CA THR A 859 20.04 3.57 -13.81
C THR A 859 19.31 3.35 -12.49
N VAL A 860 19.48 2.20 -11.83
CA VAL A 860 18.92 1.94 -10.51
C VAL A 860 19.36 2.99 -9.49
N HIS A 861 20.64 3.37 -9.48
CA HIS A 861 21.15 4.42 -8.59
C HIS A 861 20.55 5.80 -8.88
N LEU A 862 20.40 6.17 -10.15
CA LEU A 862 19.79 7.44 -10.54
C LEU A 862 18.34 7.56 -10.01
N HIS A 863 17.55 6.51 -10.21
CA HIS A 863 16.14 6.51 -9.79
C HIS A 863 15.98 6.50 -8.27
N LEU A 864 16.82 5.80 -7.53
CA LEU A 864 16.83 5.89 -6.07
C LEU A 864 17.19 7.30 -5.56
N ASN A 865 18.03 8.05 -6.27
CA ASN A 865 18.33 9.44 -5.95
C ASN A 865 17.11 10.37 -6.10
N HIS A 866 16.15 10.05 -6.98
CA HIS A 866 14.88 10.79 -7.07
C HIS A 866 14.05 10.61 -5.78
N GLY A 867 13.98 9.38 -5.25
CA GLY A 867 13.38 9.12 -3.94
C GLY A 867 14.06 9.88 -2.79
N GLU A 868 15.42 9.94 -2.80
CA GLU A 868 16.19 10.67 -1.79
C GLU A 868 15.93 12.20 -1.88
N SER A 869 15.79 12.77 -3.08
CA SER A 869 15.42 14.19 -3.27
C SER A 869 14.06 14.50 -2.62
N ARG A 870 13.08 13.60 -2.75
CA ARG A 870 11.79 13.70 -2.07
C ARG A 870 11.95 13.64 -0.56
N HIS A 871 12.81 12.76 -0.03
CA HIS A 871 13.07 12.67 1.41
C HIS A 871 13.68 13.96 1.96
N GLN A 872 14.56 14.62 1.21
CA GLN A 872 15.14 15.91 1.60
C GLN A 872 14.07 17.00 1.66
N LEU A 873 13.19 17.10 0.65
CA LEU A 873 12.06 18.03 0.65
C LEU A 873 11.13 17.75 1.83
N ALA A 874 10.75 16.49 2.06
CA ALA A 874 9.88 16.09 3.16
C ALA A 874 10.44 16.45 4.53
N LYS A 875 11.75 16.25 4.77
CA LYS A 875 12.43 16.70 6.01
C LYS A 875 12.37 18.23 6.17
N LYS A 876 12.45 18.96 5.06
CA LYS A 876 12.38 20.42 5.08
C LYS A 876 10.98 20.92 5.38
N LEU A 877 9.95 20.25 4.84
CA LEU A 877 8.55 20.59 5.06
C LEU A 877 8.10 20.22 6.48
N PHE A 878 8.40 19.00 6.94
CA PHE A 878 7.98 18.46 8.25
C PHE A 878 8.99 18.84 9.34
N PHE A 879 9.11 20.14 9.61
CA PHE A 879 10.22 20.69 10.37
C PHE A 879 9.95 20.86 11.86
N LEU A 880 8.69 21.09 12.27
CA LEU A 880 8.39 21.41 13.66
C LEU A 880 8.66 20.19 14.55
N ASN A 881 9.06 20.44 15.79
CA ASN A 881 9.46 19.42 16.76
C ASN A 881 10.57 18.48 16.23
N ARG A 882 11.47 19.00 15.39
CA ARG A 882 12.53 18.21 14.73
C ARG A 882 11.99 17.00 13.94
N GLY A 883 10.77 17.12 13.42
CA GLY A 883 10.07 16.06 12.72
C GLY A 883 9.45 14.97 13.61
N ALA A 884 9.39 15.19 14.92
CA ALA A 884 8.80 14.22 15.84
C ALA A 884 7.26 14.32 15.87
N PHE A 885 6.59 13.18 15.80
CA PHE A 885 5.14 13.11 15.96
C PHE A 885 4.75 13.21 17.45
N LYS A 886 3.79 14.08 17.75
CA LYS A 886 3.25 14.30 19.11
C LYS A 886 1.91 13.62 19.38
N THR A 887 1.37 12.92 18.38
CA THR A 887 0.10 12.19 18.48
C THR A 887 0.34 10.68 18.53
N SER A 888 -0.58 9.95 19.12
CA SER A 888 -0.65 8.47 19.11
C SER A 888 -1.87 7.97 18.33
N ASP A 889 -2.60 8.86 17.65
CA ASP A 889 -3.72 8.49 16.81
C ASP A 889 -3.26 8.15 15.39
N TYR A 890 -3.64 6.95 14.91
CA TYR A 890 -3.22 6.44 13.60
C TYR A 890 -3.73 7.31 12.45
N GLU A 891 -4.99 7.77 12.51
CA GLU A 891 -5.55 8.60 11.44
C GLU A 891 -4.88 9.96 11.37
N GLU A 892 -4.63 10.59 12.51
CA GLU A 892 -3.90 11.86 12.53
C GLU A 892 -2.49 11.70 11.97
N ILE A 893 -1.80 10.60 12.29
CA ILE A 893 -0.48 10.29 11.73
C ILE A 893 -0.57 10.08 10.23
N MET A 894 -1.56 9.32 9.74
CA MET A 894 -1.79 9.11 8.31
C MET A 894 -2.15 10.41 7.59
N ASN A 895 -3.00 11.25 8.17
CA ASN A 895 -3.34 12.55 7.60
C ASN A 895 -2.10 13.45 7.49
N LYS A 896 -1.23 13.47 8.50
CA LYS A 896 0.05 14.20 8.46
C LYS A 896 0.96 13.67 7.35
N ALA A 897 1.13 12.34 7.25
CA ALA A 897 1.94 11.70 6.23
C ALA A 897 1.41 11.96 4.81
N SER A 898 0.08 11.85 4.63
CA SER A 898 -0.58 12.07 3.34
C SER A 898 -0.57 13.54 2.93
N CYS A 899 -0.80 14.49 3.86
CA CYS A 899 -0.67 15.92 3.61
C CYS A 899 0.77 16.31 3.27
N LEU A 900 1.79 15.68 3.91
CA LEU A 900 3.19 15.87 3.56
C LEU A 900 3.48 15.46 2.12
N SER A 901 2.94 14.32 1.69
CA SER A 901 3.04 13.85 0.30
C SER A 901 2.31 14.79 -0.67
N LEU A 902 1.11 15.24 -0.32
CA LEU A 902 0.31 16.18 -1.11
C LEU A 902 1.04 17.53 -1.31
N VAL A 903 1.59 18.11 -0.23
CA VAL A 903 2.36 19.37 -0.33
C VAL A 903 3.65 19.16 -1.11
N SER A 904 4.30 17.99 -1.00
CA SER A 904 5.47 17.64 -1.83
C SER A 904 5.10 17.61 -3.32
N ASN A 905 3.93 17.07 -3.67
CA ASN A 905 3.43 17.07 -5.06
C ASN A 905 2.95 18.45 -5.53
N ALA A 906 2.42 19.29 -4.63
CA ALA A 906 2.14 20.69 -4.96
C ALA A 906 3.43 21.46 -5.29
N VAL A 907 4.52 21.23 -4.55
CA VAL A 907 5.85 21.76 -4.87
C VAL A 907 6.34 21.24 -6.22
N LEU A 908 6.15 19.96 -6.52
CA LEU A 908 6.50 19.36 -7.80
C LEU A 908 5.77 20.06 -8.96
N VAL A 909 4.45 20.18 -8.89
CA VAL A 909 3.61 20.83 -9.92
C VAL A 909 4.03 22.29 -10.13
N TRP A 910 4.16 23.05 -9.04
CA TRP A 910 4.54 24.45 -9.10
C TRP A 910 5.94 24.66 -9.70
N ASN A 911 6.92 23.88 -9.24
CA ASN A 911 8.27 23.95 -9.76
C ASN A 911 8.32 23.58 -11.25
N THR A 912 7.66 22.50 -11.65
CA THR A 912 7.63 22.04 -13.06
C THR A 912 7.01 23.10 -13.96
N HIS A 913 5.92 23.77 -13.53
CA HIS A 913 5.33 24.88 -14.26
C HIS A 913 6.33 26.03 -14.50
N HIS A 914 7.12 26.39 -13.49
CA HIS A 914 8.11 27.45 -13.63
C HIS A 914 9.38 27.00 -14.38
N ILE A 915 9.82 25.76 -14.17
CA ILE A 915 10.96 25.17 -14.90
C ILE A 915 10.65 25.11 -16.40
N GLN A 916 9.42 24.71 -16.79
CA GLN A 916 9.00 24.72 -18.21
C GLN A 916 9.20 26.12 -18.80
N LYS A 917 8.67 27.15 -18.16
CA LYS A 917 8.80 28.54 -18.62
C LYS A 917 10.25 29.02 -18.70
N ILE A 918 11.07 28.63 -17.73
CA ILE A 918 12.50 29.01 -17.69
C ILE A 918 13.26 28.33 -18.82
N VAL A 919 13.02 27.01 -19.02
CA VAL A 919 13.68 26.24 -20.07
C VAL A 919 13.26 26.75 -21.46
N ASP A 920 11.98 27.04 -21.67
CA ASP A 920 11.47 27.62 -22.92
C ASP A 920 12.12 28.98 -23.21
N SER A 921 12.26 29.84 -22.18
CA SER A 921 12.98 31.12 -22.31
C SER A 921 14.46 30.91 -22.64
N LEU A 922 15.15 30.02 -21.96
CA LEU A 922 16.56 29.70 -22.22
C LEU A 922 16.76 29.15 -23.64
N ARG A 923 15.89 28.26 -24.12
CA ARG A 923 15.90 27.74 -25.49
C ARG A 923 15.68 28.87 -26.51
N ALA A 924 14.75 29.81 -26.23
CA ALA A 924 14.52 30.99 -27.05
C ALA A 924 15.71 31.98 -27.03
N GLU A 925 16.49 32.02 -25.96
CA GLU A 925 17.76 32.78 -25.85
C GLU A 925 18.92 32.10 -26.58
N GLY A 926 18.70 30.92 -27.19
CA GLY A 926 19.72 30.15 -27.95
C GLY A 926 20.54 29.19 -27.12
N CYS A 927 20.14 28.89 -25.88
CA CYS A 927 20.81 27.88 -25.07
C CYS A 927 20.46 26.47 -25.60
N ASP A 928 21.47 25.65 -25.90
CA ASP A 928 21.29 24.23 -26.23
C ASP A 928 21.07 23.42 -24.94
N ILE A 929 19.82 23.00 -24.70
CA ILE A 929 19.44 22.23 -23.52
C ILE A 929 18.97 20.86 -23.95
N GLN A 930 19.82 19.88 -23.68
CA GLN A 930 19.58 18.46 -23.99
C GLN A 930 18.70 17.81 -22.92
N SER A 931 17.80 16.91 -23.33
CA SER A 931 16.92 16.14 -22.40
C SER A 931 17.73 15.33 -21.39
N GLU A 932 18.88 14.77 -21.77
CA GLU A 932 19.78 14.03 -20.86
C GLU A 932 20.32 14.89 -19.71
N HIS A 933 20.48 16.21 -19.92
CA HIS A 933 20.86 17.14 -18.87
C HIS A 933 19.68 17.45 -17.94
N LEU A 934 18.47 17.54 -18.49
CA LEU A 934 17.24 17.77 -17.71
C LEU A 934 16.89 16.59 -16.82
N GLN A 935 17.12 15.35 -17.27
CA GLN A 935 16.90 14.12 -16.46
C GLN A 935 17.70 14.10 -15.15
N LYS A 936 18.87 14.81 -15.12
CA LYS A 936 19.72 14.92 -13.93
C LYS A 936 19.35 16.10 -13.03
N ILE A 937 18.26 16.85 -13.35
CA ILE A 937 17.76 17.97 -12.55
C ILE A 937 16.47 17.54 -11.86
N SER A 938 16.48 17.50 -10.52
CA SER A 938 15.28 17.20 -9.74
C SER A 938 14.32 18.39 -9.73
N PRO A 939 13.04 18.21 -10.06
CA PRO A 939 12.02 19.25 -9.91
C PRO A 939 11.63 19.52 -8.45
N LEU A 940 12.13 18.72 -7.49
CA LEU A 940 11.85 18.84 -6.06
C LEU A 940 12.79 19.83 -5.33
N MET A 941 13.32 20.82 -6.04
CA MET A 941 14.12 21.88 -5.43
C MET A 941 13.27 22.78 -4.51
N PHE A 942 13.84 23.27 -3.41
CA PHE A 942 13.09 24.01 -2.36
C PHE A 942 13.82 25.23 -1.78
N LYS A 943 15.00 25.61 -2.28
CA LYS A 943 15.77 26.74 -1.74
C LYS A 943 15.09 28.09 -1.94
N HIS A 944 14.23 28.23 -2.96
CA HIS A 944 13.45 29.41 -3.29
C HIS A 944 12.11 29.49 -2.54
N ILE A 945 11.74 28.44 -1.80
CA ILE A 945 10.48 28.34 -1.07
C ILE A 945 10.68 28.79 0.38
N GLN A 946 9.94 29.79 0.81
CA GLN A 946 9.87 30.21 2.19
C GLN A 946 8.81 29.38 2.94
N ILE A 947 9.28 28.51 3.83
CA ILE A 947 8.42 27.57 4.57
C ILE A 947 8.12 28.08 5.98
N TYR A 948 9.04 28.88 6.55
CA TYR A 948 8.98 29.36 7.94
C TYR A 948 8.43 30.78 8.04
N GLY A 949 7.79 31.12 9.15
CA GLY A 949 7.31 32.43 9.47
C GLY A 949 5.79 32.48 9.70
N THR A 950 5.22 33.68 9.63
CA THR A 950 3.77 33.89 9.68
C THR A 950 3.14 33.53 8.35
N TYR A 951 2.05 32.80 8.36
CA TYR A 951 1.32 32.39 7.15
C TYR A 951 0.23 33.41 6.80
N HIS A 952 0.21 33.89 5.56
CA HIS A 952 -0.73 34.92 5.08
C HIS A 952 -1.73 34.30 4.11
N PHE A 953 -2.94 34.05 4.57
CA PHE A 953 -4.03 33.54 3.75
C PHE A 953 -4.99 34.64 3.25
N GLU A 954 -4.80 35.90 3.68
CA GLU A 954 -5.61 37.01 3.21
C GLU A 954 -5.40 37.30 1.73
N ASP A 955 -4.18 37.09 1.25
CA ASP A 955 -3.76 37.35 -0.13
C ASP A 955 -4.09 36.18 -1.10
N ILE A 956 -4.75 35.13 -0.63
CA ILE A 956 -5.09 33.94 -1.40
C ILE A 956 -6.53 34.01 -1.92
#